data_3b1e6d75a9b6f7b1685b63b0af0fa02c
#
_entry.id   3b1e6d75a9b6f7b1685b63b0af0fa02c
#
_cell.length_a   1.000
_cell.length_b   1.000
_cell.length_c   1.000
_cell.angle_alpha   90.00
_cell.angle_beta   90.00
_cell.angle_gamma   90.00
#
_symmetry.space_group_name_H-M   'P 1'
#
loop_
_entity.id
_entity.type
_entity.pdbx_description
1 polymer ?
#
loop_
_entity_poly.entity_id
_entity_poly.type
_entity_poly.pdbx_seq_one_letter_code
_entity_poly.pdbx_strand_id
1 'polypeptide(L)'
;MSYTYLFRAPLDWRGAKISGLKPISFEEGLFKTRSSSSIFLSKVISAPVPFDELVGSWNAEVPSGNSLQMEARVQINNRWTPWFVLGTQKGSFFFSHKSEKKSVLAFVDIDTLKLKENSHSFQYRILFSSLKKPTILKLLAVNVSNAKGLNHAPQPFKPGPWVRELKVQARSQMLEEKKYRHDVCSPTSLGMVLDYWKIPLKTAKIAEAVRDQTSLNFGDWTFNTAFAGSFNLVSYVSRLNDLAEVEKEIAQGRPVIASVSFKAGELPKAPIKKTAGHLLVITGFTQNGDVIVNDPAAPNISSVRRVYPRLEFDKAWRINKRGLVYLISPLQGLSAIIGVPVSNLMSKPVPKIKVKLDDPLHLSQLLYGEKITLLEARGSWVKIAANEQLDFRKGHWQGYQGWIQAKDISFATNPAPNSVVRIRQAILHRGQEFLNLSVGTRLDKLGNNGSLSVVALPDDTTAEIDSSALYPFYHSIDAQSRAEIIRTAELFLGTSYYWGGRSGVQPDLSIGVDCSGLVSLAYRVIGVDIPRDSFAQKLKSRPLKNTQMKTGDLIFLSDPQNQKRISHVMIYTGGDGFIESRKSSGQVMRSSFKERFGYPLSEINYGEKVTDYSYPKPKKRFIYFGSYLEKEPHLN
;
A
#
# COMPACT_ATOMS: atom_id res chain seq x y z
N MET A 1 3.92 2.83 -20.11
CA MET A 1 3.35 2.71 -18.74
C MET A 1 3.13 1.25 -18.40
N SER A 2 3.23 0.92 -17.12
CA SER A 2 2.97 -0.42 -16.62
C SER A 2 2.15 -0.37 -15.33
N TYR A 3 1.46 -1.47 -15.05
CA TYR A 3 0.68 -1.65 -13.84
C TYR A 3 0.79 -3.09 -13.33
N THR A 4 0.92 -3.27 -12.01
CA THR A 4 1.02 -4.59 -11.39
C THR A 4 -0.14 -4.81 -10.43
N TYR A 5 -0.92 -5.86 -10.71
CA TYR A 5 -1.96 -6.37 -9.83
C TYR A 5 -1.35 -7.38 -8.87
N LEU A 6 -1.54 -7.18 -7.58
CA LEU A 6 -1.08 -8.08 -6.53
C LEU A 6 -2.29 -8.65 -5.79
N PHE A 7 -2.42 -9.99 -5.78
CA PHE A 7 -3.53 -10.69 -5.15
C PHE A 7 -2.98 -11.48 -3.96
N ARG A 8 -3.20 -10.95 -2.76
CA ARG A 8 -2.71 -11.55 -1.51
C ARG A 8 -3.73 -11.54 -0.39
N ALA A 9 -4.71 -10.63 -0.42
CA ALA A 9 -5.76 -10.48 0.57
C ALA A 9 -7.13 -10.89 0.02
N PRO A 10 -8.11 -11.23 0.87
CA PRO A 10 -9.44 -11.68 0.44
C PRO A 10 -10.16 -10.73 -0.52
N LEU A 11 -9.99 -9.42 -0.36
CA LEU A 11 -10.62 -8.43 -1.24
C LEU A 11 -10.06 -8.44 -2.66
N ASP A 12 -8.78 -8.78 -2.83
CA ASP A 12 -8.11 -8.71 -4.13
C ASP A 12 -8.70 -9.71 -5.14
N TRP A 13 -9.29 -10.81 -4.66
CA TRP A 13 -9.89 -11.84 -5.51
C TRP A 13 -11.43 -11.90 -5.43
N ARG A 14 -12.06 -10.85 -4.89
CA ARG A 14 -13.53 -10.73 -4.88
C ARG A 14 -14.07 -10.80 -6.31
N GLY A 15 -15.10 -11.64 -6.50
CA GLY A 15 -15.69 -11.89 -7.82
C GLY A 15 -14.97 -12.96 -8.66
N ALA A 16 -13.89 -13.56 -8.17
CA ALA A 16 -13.29 -14.75 -8.80
C ALA A 16 -14.18 -15.98 -8.62
N LYS A 17 -14.14 -16.88 -9.61
CA LYS A 17 -14.78 -18.20 -9.52
C LYS A 17 -13.76 -19.24 -9.04
N ILE A 18 -14.08 -19.94 -7.96
CA ILE A 18 -13.22 -20.96 -7.37
C ILE A 18 -13.94 -22.30 -7.32
N SER A 19 -13.24 -23.37 -7.69
CA SER A 19 -13.73 -24.75 -7.58
C SER A 19 -12.62 -25.64 -7.05
N GLY A 20 -12.93 -26.52 -6.11
CA GLY A 20 -11.97 -27.42 -5.49
C GLY A 20 -10.93 -26.74 -4.58
N LEU A 21 -11.10 -25.47 -4.24
CA LEU A 21 -10.21 -24.69 -3.39
C LEU A 21 -10.90 -24.28 -2.09
N LYS A 22 -10.13 -24.16 -1.02
CA LYS A 22 -10.55 -23.59 0.27
C LYS A 22 -9.71 -22.39 0.59
N PRO A 23 -10.32 -21.21 0.90
CA PRO A 23 -9.61 -20.10 1.52
C PRO A 23 -8.95 -20.53 2.83
N ILE A 24 -7.76 -20.01 3.10
CA ILE A 24 -6.98 -20.25 4.31
C ILE A 24 -6.72 -18.93 5.05
N SER A 25 -6.05 -18.98 6.19
CA SER A 25 -5.71 -17.76 6.92
C SER A 25 -4.75 -16.89 6.11
N PHE A 26 -4.80 -15.59 6.33
CA PHE A 26 -3.90 -14.63 5.66
C PHE A 26 -2.43 -14.96 5.91
N GLU A 27 -2.09 -15.43 7.10
CA GLU A 27 -0.74 -15.86 7.45
C GLU A 27 -0.25 -17.03 6.59
N GLU A 28 -1.11 -18.02 6.33
CA GLU A 28 -0.77 -19.21 5.55
C GLU A 28 -0.76 -18.95 4.04
N GLY A 29 -1.63 -18.09 3.53
CA GLY A 29 -1.73 -17.83 2.09
C GLY A 29 -3.10 -17.38 1.61
N LEU A 30 -3.46 -17.78 0.39
CA LEU A 30 -4.76 -17.50 -0.23
C LEU A 30 -5.68 -18.72 -0.16
N PHE A 31 -5.23 -19.82 -0.73
CA PHE A 31 -6.03 -21.04 -0.91
C PHE A 31 -5.22 -22.30 -0.72
N LYS A 32 -5.90 -23.37 -0.31
CA LYS A 32 -5.41 -24.75 -0.45
C LYS A 32 -6.35 -25.59 -1.30
N THR A 33 -5.80 -26.52 -2.08
CA THR A 33 -6.58 -27.47 -2.86
C THR A 33 -7.31 -28.46 -1.95
N ARG A 34 -8.54 -28.85 -2.35
CA ARG A 34 -9.40 -29.84 -1.67
C ARG A 34 -9.71 -31.05 -2.53
N SER A 35 -9.53 -30.94 -3.84
CA SER A 35 -9.81 -32.00 -4.80
C SER A 35 -8.60 -32.24 -5.70
N SER A 36 -8.60 -33.38 -6.39
CA SER A 36 -7.54 -33.76 -7.33
C SER A 36 -7.41 -32.77 -8.48
N SER A 37 -8.51 -32.12 -8.88
CA SER A 37 -8.54 -31.05 -9.87
C SER A 37 -9.22 -29.82 -9.25
N SER A 38 -8.55 -28.69 -9.30
CA SER A 38 -9.06 -27.43 -8.74
C SER A 38 -8.77 -26.27 -9.67
N ILE A 39 -9.61 -25.24 -9.64
CA ILE A 39 -9.46 -24.07 -10.48
C ILE A 39 -9.74 -22.78 -9.71
N PHE A 40 -8.90 -21.78 -9.96
CA PHE A 40 -9.17 -20.39 -9.68
C PHE A 40 -9.32 -19.64 -11.00
N LEU A 41 -10.42 -18.92 -11.21
CA LEU A 41 -10.66 -18.06 -12.38
C LEU A 41 -10.94 -16.64 -11.92
N SER A 42 -10.11 -15.68 -12.34
CA SER A 42 -10.32 -14.28 -12.03
C SER A 42 -11.62 -13.74 -12.63
N LYS A 43 -12.17 -12.67 -12.06
CA LYS A 43 -13.09 -11.79 -12.82
C LYS A 43 -12.38 -11.24 -14.05
N VAL A 44 -13.13 -10.63 -14.97
CA VAL A 44 -12.53 -9.77 -16.01
C VAL A 44 -11.92 -8.58 -15.32
N ILE A 45 -10.66 -8.28 -15.67
CA ILE A 45 -9.90 -7.17 -15.11
C ILE A 45 -9.69 -6.16 -16.24
N SER A 46 -10.16 -4.93 -16.04
CA SER A 46 -9.89 -3.82 -16.93
C SER A 46 -8.62 -3.12 -16.49
N ALA A 47 -7.65 -3.00 -17.40
CA ALA A 47 -6.40 -2.33 -17.10
C ALA A 47 -6.54 -0.80 -17.20
N PRO A 48 -5.91 -0.03 -16.29
CA PRO A 48 -6.00 1.45 -16.29
C PRO A 48 -5.30 2.06 -17.51
N VAL A 49 -4.46 1.28 -18.18
CA VAL A 49 -3.73 1.66 -19.38
C VAL A 49 -3.84 0.58 -20.44
N PRO A 50 -3.85 0.94 -21.75
CA PRO A 50 -3.72 -0.06 -22.80
C PRO A 50 -2.39 -0.79 -22.66
N PHE A 51 -2.35 -2.11 -22.89
CA PHE A 51 -1.15 -2.91 -22.76
C PHE A 51 -0.91 -3.81 -23.98
N ASP A 52 0.38 -4.09 -24.24
CA ASP A 52 0.85 -4.99 -25.31
C ASP A 52 1.67 -6.17 -24.76
N GLU A 53 1.94 -6.20 -23.44
CA GLU A 53 2.57 -7.34 -22.76
C GLU A 53 1.88 -7.62 -21.41
N LEU A 54 1.83 -8.92 -21.06
CA LEU A 54 1.36 -9.40 -19.78
C LEU A 54 2.31 -10.48 -19.25
N VAL A 55 2.74 -10.33 -17.96
CA VAL A 55 3.55 -11.30 -17.23
C VAL A 55 2.80 -11.74 -15.99
N GLY A 56 2.73 -13.05 -15.75
CA GLY A 56 2.13 -13.62 -14.55
C GLY A 56 3.19 -14.10 -13.56
N SER A 57 2.87 -14.05 -12.27
CA SER A 57 3.72 -14.58 -11.19
C SER A 57 2.87 -15.26 -10.13
N TRP A 58 3.44 -16.25 -9.46
CA TRP A 58 2.79 -16.90 -8.31
C TRP A 58 3.81 -17.24 -7.22
N ASN A 59 3.32 -17.34 -5.98
CA ASN A 59 4.03 -17.98 -4.88
C ASN A 59 3.17 -19.12 -4.38
N ALA A 60 3.71 -20.33 -4.33
CA ALA A 60 2.97 -21.52 -3.95
C ALA A 60 3.88 -22.59 -3.32
N GLU A 61 3.28 -23.39 -2.45
CA GLU A 61 3.84 -24.68 -2.03
C GLU A 61 3.18 -25.77 -2.87
N VAL A 62 3.95 -26.36 -3.76
CA VAL A 62 3.49 -27.42 -4.67
C VAL A 62 4.19 -28.73 -4.28
N PRO A 63 3.53 -29.63 -3.54
CA PRO A 63 4.11 -30.93 -3.17
C PRO A 63 4.48 -31.77 -4.38
N SER A 64 5.42 -32.71 -4.21
CA SER A 64 5.77 -33.68 -5.24
C SER A 64 4.53 -34.43 -5.71
N GLY A 65 4.40 -34.60 -7.03
CA GLY A 65 3.23 -35.20 -7.69
C GLY A 65 2.07 -34.23 -7.96
N ASN A 66 2.10 -33.02 -7.39
CA ASN A 66 1.12 -31.98 -7.68
C ASN A 66 1.61 -31.05 -8.81
N SER A 67 0.68 -30.33 -9.42
CA SER A 67 1.00 -29.26 -10.36
C SER A 67 0.13 -28.02 -10.18
N LEU A 68 0.69 -26.89 -10.59
CA LEU A 68 0.05 -25.60 -10.73
C LEU A 68 0.39 -25.07 -12.12
N GLN A 69 -0.63 -24.64 -12.89
CA GLN A 69 -0.45 -24.00 -14.19
C GLN A 69 -1.17 -22.68 -14.22
N MET A 70 -0.45 -21.62 -14.58
CA MET A 70 -1.01 -20.29 -14.76
C MET A 70 -1.27 -20.01 -16.23
N GLU A 71 -2.48 -19.52 -16.53
CA GLU A 71 -2.88 -19.14 -17.87
C GLU A 71 -3.52 -17.75 -17.86
N ALA A 72 -3.39 -17.05 -18.99
CA ALA A 72 -4.06 -15.78 -19.24
C ALA A 72 -4.73 -15.74 -20.61
N ARG A 73 -5.76 -14.91 -20.73
CA ARG A 73 -6.35 -14.47 -21.98
C ARG A 73 -6.63 -12.99 -21.97
N VAL A 74 -6.67 -12.39 -23.14
CA VAL A 74 -6.89 -10.93 -23.31
C VAL A 74 -8.05 -10.68 -24.27
N GLN A 75 -8.65 -9.50 -24.17
CA GLN A 75 -9.69 -9.08 -25.09
C GLN A 75 -9.12 -8.09 -26.10
N ILE A 76 -9.13 -8.42 -27.39
CA ILE A 76 -8.69 -7.58 -28.48
C ILE A 76 -9.89 -7.38 -29.43
N ASN A 77 -10.21 -6.13 -29.77
CA ASN A 77 -11.35 -5.79 -30.63
C ASN A 77 -12.66 -6.50 -30.19
N ASN A 78 -12.96 -6.43 -28.88
CA ASN A 78 -14.11 -7.08 -28.22
C ASN A 78 -14.18 -8.60 -28.35
N ARG A 79 -13.11 -9.28 -28.76
CA ARG A 79 -13.04 -10.74 -28.85
C ARG A 79 -11.96 -11.29 -27.91
N TRP A 80 -12.31 -12.34 -27.17
CA TRP A 80 -11.36 -13.04 -26.30
C TRP A 80 -10.41 -13.90 -27.13
N THR A 81 -9.13 -13.81 -26.81
CA THR A 81 -8.12 -14.76 -27.31
C THR A 81 -8.35 -16.14 -26.66
N PRO A 82 -7.76 -17.20 -27.21
CA PRO A 82 -7.57 -18.46 -26.48
C PRO A 82 -6.81 -18.22 -25.16
N TRP A 83 -6.85 -19.21 -24.27
CA TRP A 83 -6.01 -19.24 -23.08
C TRP A 83 -4.56 -19.55 -23.48
N PHE A 84 -3.63 -18.76 -22.96
CA PHE A 84 -2.19 -18.94 -23.13
C PHE A 84 -1.58 -19.38 -21.81
N VAL A 85 -0.80 -20.46 -21.84
CA VAL A 85 -0.07 -20.94 -20.67
C VAL A 85 1.15 -20.05 -20.46
N LEU A 86 1.23 -19.41 -19.30
CA LEU A 86 2.36 -18.55 -18.91
C LEU A 86 3.47 -19.34 -18.22
N GLY A 87 3.13 -20.47 -17.62
CA GLY A 87 4.08 -21.35 -16.97
C GLY A 87 3.40 -22.43 -16.13
N THR A 88 4.15 -23.50 -15.87
CA THR A 88 3.70 -24.63 -15.05
C THR A 88 4.76 -24.96 -14.00
N GLN A 89 4.33 -25.21 -12.77
CA GLN A 89 5.14 -25.77 -11.69
C GLN A 89 4.65 -27.18 -11.38
N LYS A 90 5.55 -28.18 -11.41
CA LYS A 90 5.26 -29.57 -11.01
C LYS A 90 6.20 -29.95 -9.86
N GLY A 91 5.67 -30.00 -8.64
CA GLY A 91 6.52 -30.11 -7.45
C GLY A 91 7.51 -28.96 -7.38
N SER A 92 8.80 -29.28 -7.38
CA SER A 92 9.91 -28.30 -7.40
C SER A 92 10.39 -27.91 -8.80
N PHE A 93 9.80 -28.43 -9.88
CA PHE A 93 10.24 -28.22 -11.26
C PHE A 93 9.34 -27.21 -11.98
N PHE A 94 9.94 -26.41 -12.87
CA PHE A 94 9.27 -25.40 -13.67
C PHE A 94 9.35 -25.74 -15.17
N PHE A 95 8.29 -25.41 -15.90
CA PHE A 95 8.14 -25.67 -17.33
C PHE A 95 7.58 -24.45 -18.04
N SER A 96 8.34 -23.88 -18.96
CA SER A 96 7.82 -22.85 -19.88
C SER A 96 7.03 -23.49 -21.02
N HIS A 97 6.17 -22.70 -21.64
CA HIS A 97 5.36 -23.13 -22.77
C HIS A 97 5.55 -22.14 -23.92
N LYS A 98 6.26 -22.57 -24.96
CA LYS A 98 6.20 -21.86 -26.24
C LYS A 98 4.83 -22.13 -26.87
N SER A 99 4.11 -21.07 -27.24
CA SER A 99 2.84 -21.25 -27.93
C SER A 99 3.07 -21.90 -29.29
N GLU A 100 2.72 -23.19 -29.44
CA GLU A 100 2.78 -23.95 -30.71
C GLU A 100 1.86 -23.33 -31.76
N LYS A 101 0.78 -22.66 -31.36
CA LYS A 101 -0.10 -21.91 -32.23
C LYS A 101 0.10 -20.41 -31.95
N LYS A 102 0.90 -19.75 -32.78
CA LYS A 102 0.88 -18.29 -32.86
C LYS A 102 -0.55 -17.87 -33.25
N SER A 103 -1.34 -17.40 -32.27
CA SER A 103 -2.57 -16.68 -32.59
C SER A 103 -2.18 -15.51 -33.50
N VAL A 104 -3.04 -15.17 -34.45
CA VAL A 104 -2.83 -13.99 -35.31
C VAL A 104 -2.64 -12.72 -34.45
N LEU A 105 -3.18 -12.71 -33.23
CA LEU A 105 -3.26 -11.53 -32.35
C LEU A 105 -2.28 -11.55 -31.15
N ALA A 106 -1.82 -12.73 -30.69
CA ALA A 106 -0.98 -12.84 -29.49
C ALA A 106 -0.15 -14.14 -29.49
N PHE A 107 0.95 -14.16 -28.73
CA PHE A 107 1.79 -15.34 -28.52
C PHE A 107 2.54 -15.24 -27.17
N VAL A 108 2.94 -16.37 -26.61
CA VAL A 108 3.82 -16.43 -25.44
C VAL A 108 5.27 -16.57 -25.88
N ASP A 109 6.11 -15.68 -25.36
CA ASP A 109 7.57 -15.72 -25.52
C ASP A 109 8.16 -15.97 -24.11
N ILE A 110 8.56 -17.21 -23.87
CA ILE A 110 9.04 -17.74 -22.59
C ILE A 110 7.95 -17.63 -21.51
N ASP A 111 7.90 -16.54 -20.76
CA ASP A 111 6.98 -16.27 -19.63
C ASP A 111 6.11 -15.01 -19.85
N THR A 112 6.22 -14.42 -21.03
CA THR A 112 5.54 -13.16 -21.38
C THR A 112 4.53 -13.37 -22.49
N LEU A 113 3.26 -13.04 -22.24
CA LEU A 113 2.24 -12.93 -23.28
C LEU A 113 2.42 -11.59 -24.01
N LYS A 114 2.77 -11.66 -25.30
CA LYS A 114 2.97 -10.51 -26.19
C LYS A 114 1.79 -10.37 -27.14
N LEU A 115 1.30 -9.14 -27.31
CA LEU A 115 0.15 -8.80 -28.13
C LEU A 115 0.62 -8.03 -29.37
N LYS A 116 -0.01 -8.26 -30.51
CA LYS A 116 0.21 -7.47 -31.73
C LYS A 116 -0.57 -6.17 -31.72
N GLU A 117 -1.68 -6.13 -31.01
CA GLU A 117 -2.52 -4.99 -30.78
C GLU A 117 -2.77 -4.81 -29.28
N ASN A 118 -2.97 -3.58 -28.83
CA ASN A 118 -3.21 -3.29 -27.42
C ASN A 118 -4.53 -3.90 -26.95
N SER A 119 -4.53 -4.35 -25.71
CA SER A 119 -5.72 -4.73 -24.97
C SER A 119 -5.93 -3.80 -23.77
N HIS A 120 -7.17 -3.71 -23.29
CA HIS A 120 -7.56 -3.06 -22.03
C HIS A 120 -8.12 -4.05 -21.01
N SER A 121 -8.32 -5.33 -21.40
CA SER A 121 -8.97 -6.29 -20.53
C SER A 121 -8.30 -7.65 -20.60
N PHE A 122 -8.17 -8.28 -19.44
CA PHE A 122 -7.62 -9.63 -19.34
C PHE A 122 -8.36 -10.45 -18.30
N GLN A 123 -8.20 -11.76 -18.38
CA GLN A 123 -8.49 -12.73 -17.35
C GLN A 123 -7.30 -13.67 -17.19
N TYR A 124 -7.11 -14.16 -15.97
CA TYR A 124 -6.18 -15.27 -15.72
C TYR A 124 -6.89 -16.39 -14.97
N ARG A 125 -6.34 -17.58 -15.08
CA ARG A 125 -6.77 -18.73 -14.29
C ARG A 125 -5.57 -19.56 -13.82
N ILE A 126 -5.76 -20.24 -12.69
CA ILE A 126 -4.81 -21.19 -12.15
C ILE A 126 -5.48 -22.54 -12.12
N LEU A 127 -4.86 -23.51 -12.77
CA LEU A 127 -5.28 -24.90 -12.78
C LEU A 127 -4.38 -25.69 -11.83
N PHE A 128 -4.97 -26.48 -10.97
CA PHE A 128 -4.25 -27.33 -10.03
C PHE A 128 -4.57 -28.79 -10.27
N SER A 129 -3.52 -29.63 -10.20
CA SER A 129 -3.65 -31.06 -10.01
C SER A 129 -3.00 -31.42 -8.68
N SER A 130 -3.73 -32.09 -7.80
CA SER A 130 -3.28 -32.44 -6.46
C SER A 130 -3.56 -33.90 -6.14
N LEU A 131 -2.57 -34.60 -5.61
CA LEU A 131 -2.71 -36.02 -5.23
C LEU A 131 -3.08 -36.14 -3.73
N LYS A 132 -2.07 -36.37 -2.87
CA LYS A 132 -2.28 -36.68 -1.45
C LYS A 132 -2.20 -35.45 -0.54
N LYS A 133 -1.27 -34.54 -0.80
CA LYS A 133 -1.06 -33.31 -0.01
C LYS A 133 -1.65 -32.12 -0.74
N PRO A 134 -2.27 -31.16 -0.05
CA PRO A 134 -2.79 -29.97 -0.71
C PRO A 134 -1.67 -29.09 -1.25
N THR A 135 -1.90 -28.47 -2.40
CA THR A 135 -1.13 -27.33 -2.90
C THR A 135 -1.61 -26.09 -2.19
N ILE A 136 -0.71 -25.23 -1.71
CA ILE A 136 -1.02 -23.95 -1.05
C ILE A 136 -0.60 -22.83 -1.99
N LEU A 137 -1.58 -22.04 -2.44
CA LEU A 137 -1.34 -20.81 -3.18
C LEU A 137 -1.20 -19.66 -2.20
N LYS A 138 -0.08 -18.91 -2.26
CA LYS A 138 0.22 -17.81 -1.31
C LYS A 138 0.02 -16.44 -1.93
N LEU A 139 0.28 -16.29 -3.22
CA LEU A 139 0.23 -15.03 -3.92
C LEU A 139 0.04 -15.25 -5.41
N LEU A 140 -0.67 -14.33 -6.05
CA LEU A 140 -0.68 -14.15 -7.50
C LEU A 140 -0.34 -12.69 -7.83
N ALA A 141 0.40 -12.48 -8.91
CA ALA A 141 0.61 -11.16 -9.47
C ALA A 141 0.49 -11.20 -10.98
N VAL A 142 -0.05 -10.13 -11.55
CA VAL A 142 -0.09 -9.92 -13.01
C VAL A 142 0.41 -8.52 -13.30
N ASN A 143 1.47 -8.42 -14.09
CA ASN A 143 1.94 -7.15 -14.61
C ASN A 143 1.50 -6.98 -16.06
N VAL A 144 0.92 -5.83 -16.38
CA VAL A 144 0.61 -5.41 -17.75
C VAL A 144 1.45 -4.19 -18.09
N SER A 145 1.91 -4.09 -19.34
CA SER A 145 2.75 -2.96 -19.78
C SER A 145 2.53 -2.60 -21.24
N ASN A 146 2.81 -1.34 -21.58
CA ASN A 146 2.76 -0.82 -22.95
C ASN A 146 4.07 -0.13 -23.30
N ALA A 147 4.74 -0.61 -24.35
CA ALA A 147 5.98 -0.01 -24.85
C ALA A 147 5.76 1.41 -25.39
N LYS A 148 4.66 1.63 -26.12
CA LYS A 148 4.36 2.93 -26.74
C LYS A 148 4.04 4.03 -25.73
N GLY A 149 3.64 3.67 -24.50
CA GLY A 149 3.32 4.60 -23.43
C GLY A 149 4.50 4.93 -22.49
N LEU A 150 5.72 4.45 -22.79
CA LEU A 150 6.89 4.79 -21.99
C LEU A 150 7.23 6.27 -22.17
N ASN A 151 7.30 7.00 -21.06
CA ASN A 151 7.86 8.34 -21.06
C ASN A 151 9.37 8.23 -21.23
N HIS A 152 9.91 8.72 -22.35
CA HIS A 152 11.35 8.68 -22.62
C HIS A 152 12.14 9.79 -21.90
N ALA A 153 11.47 10.80 -21.35
CA ALA A 153 12.14 11.85 -20.60
C ALA A 153 12.67 11.29 -19.26
N PRO A 154 13.95 11.52 -18.91
CA PRO A 154 14.48 11.14 -17.64
C PRO A 154 13.83 11.99 -16.54
N GLN A 155 13.47 11.33 -15.43
CA GLN A 155 12.96 12.05 -14.26
C GLN A 155 14.12 12.74 -13.53
N PRO A 156 13.97 14.03 -13.17
CA PRO A 156 14.99 14.72 -12.40
C PRO A 156 15.19 14.06 -11.03
N PHE A 157 16.45 13.86 -10.65
CA PHE A 157 16.77 13.33 -9.34
C PHE A 157 16.51 14.38 -8.25
N LYS A 158 15.90 13.94 -7.15
CA LYS A 158 15.76 14.72 -5.91
C LYS A 158 16.30 13.89 -4.77
N PRO A 159 17.29 14.38 -4.00
CA PRO A 159 17.80 13.64 -2.83
C PRO A 159 16.71 13.34 -1.81
N GLY A 160 16.83 12.18 -1.15
CA GLY A 160 15.85 11.73 -0.16
C GLY A 160 16.35 10.50 0.62
N PRO A 161 15.49 9.80 1.37
CA PRO A 161 15.86 8.63 2.18
C PRO A 161 16.46 7.47 1.38
N TRP A 162 16.36 7.50 0.06
CA TRP A 162 16.96 6.54 -0.88
C TRP A 162 18.43 6.82 -1.20
N VAL A 163 18.99 7.98 -0.83
CA VAL A 163 20.43 8.26 -0.90
C VAL A 163 21.13 7.45 0.17
N ARG A 164 21.27 6.17 -0.12
CA ARG A 164 21.87 5.17 0.77
C ARG A 164 22.28 3.94 -0.03
N GLU A 165 23.04 3.07 0.60
CA GLU A 165 23.37 1.74 0.07
C GLU A 165 22.96 0.65 1.05
N LEU A 166 22.20 -0.32 0.57
CA LEU A 166 21.82 -1.50 1.33
C LEU A 166 22.99 -2.50 1.36
N LYS A 167 23.23 -3.11 2.51
CA LYS A 167 24.32 -4.09 2.70
C LYS A 167 23.97 -5.44 2.09
N VAL A 168 23.89 -5.51 0.77
CA VAL A 168 23.66 -6.75 0.01
C VAL A 168 25.00 -7.41 -0.26
N GLN A 169 25.16 -8.66 0.16
CA GLN A 169 26.41 -9.40 -0.05
C GLN A 169 26.65 -9.64 -1.54
N ALA A 170 27.85 -9.33 -2.02
CA ALA A 170 28.24 -9.48 -3.42
C ALA A 170 28.47 -10.93 -3.79
N ARG A 171 28.01 -11.35 -4.99
CA ARG A 171 28.29 -12.64 -5.60
C ARG A 171 28.65 -12.46 -7.07
N SER A 172 29.64 -13.22 -7.57
CA SER A 172 29.99 -13.26 -8.99
C SER A 172 29.59 -14.57 -9.61
N GLN A 173 28.80 -14.53 -10.69
CA GLN A 173 28.46 -15.71 -11.48
C GLN A 173 29.68 -16.31 -12.17
N MET A 174 30.74 -15.52 -12.39
CA MET A 174 31.95 -15.97 -13.07
C MET A 174 32.77 -16.95 -12.23
N LEU A 175 32.47 -17.06 -10.92
CA LEU A 175 33.07 -18.04 -10.00
C LEU A 175 32.32 -19.39 -9.99
N GLU A 176 31.17 -19.46 -10.66
CA GLU A 176 30.41 -20.71 -10.81
C GLU A 176 31.06 -21.64 -11.88
N GLU A 177 30.55 -22.87 -12.02
CA GLU A 177 31.07 -23.85 -12.96
C GLU A 177 31.05 -23.32 -14.41
N LYS A 178 32.11 -23.62 -15.17
CA LYS A 178 32.32 -23.14 -16.54
C LYS A 178 31.12 -23.40 -17.47
N LYS A 179 30.44 -24.54 -17.26
CA LYS A 179 29.34 -24.99 -18.15
C LYS A 179 28.11 -24.08 -18.16
N TYR A 180 27.88 -23.27 -17.06
CA TYR A 180 26.69 -22.40 -16.96
C TYR A 180 26.97 -20.99 -16.42
N ARG A 181 28.21 -20.66 -16.03
CA ARG A 181 28.55 -19.35 -15.42
C ARG A 181 28.15 -18.12 -16.23
N HIS A 182 27.97 -18.27 -17.54
CA HIS A 182 27.52 -17.18 -18.41
C HIS A 182 25.99 -17.01 -18.44
N ASP A 183 25.22 -17.99 -17.92
CA ASP A 183 23.76 -18.06 -18.04
C ASP A 183 23.04 -17.85 -16.68
N VAL A 184 23.79 -17.74 -15.56
CA VAL A 184 23.23 -17.72 -14.19
C VAL A 184 23.21 -16.33 -13.54
N CYS A 185 23.10 -15.25 -14.32
CA CYS A 185 22.96 -13.90 -13.77
C CYS A 185 21.71 -13.78 -12.88
N SER A 186 20.57 -14.36 -13.30
CA SER A 186 19.32 -14.33 -12.54
C SER A 186 19.42 -15.09 -11.21
N PRO A 187 19.81 -16.38 -11.17
CA PRO A 187 20.01 -17.10 -9.91
C PRO A 187 21.07 -16.48 -8.99
N THR A 188 22.14 -15.87 -9.54
CA THR A 188 23.17 -15.21 -8.76
C THR A 188 22.63 -13.94 -8.10
N SER A 189 21.90 -13.11 -8.86
CA SER A 189 21.22 -11.93 -8.34
C SER A 189 20.17 -12.29 -7.29
N LEU A 190 19.38 -13.35 -7.54
CA LEU A 190 18.43 -13.89 -6.58
C LEU A 190 19.13 -14.33 -5.28
N GLY A 191 20.28 -15.02 -5.39
CA GLY A 191 21.07 -15.46 -4.25
C GLY A 191 21.54 -14.29 -3.38
N MET A 192 21.95 -13.17 -3.98
CA MET A 192 22.32 -11.95 -3.23
C MET A 192 21.13 -11.39 -2.44
N VAL A 193 19.93 -11.37 -3.03
CA VAL A 193 18.73 -10.87 -2.35
C VAL A 193 18.23 -11.86 -1.28
N LEU A 194 18.30 -13.16 -1.52
CA LEU A 194 17.97 -14.18 -0.51
C LEU A 194 18.93 -14.10 0.70
N ASP A 195 20.24 -13.91 0.49
CA ASP A 195 21.19 -13.66 1.59
C ASP A 195 20.83 -12.43 2.41
N TYR A 196 20.44 -11.35 1.73
CA TYR A 196 20.00 -10.13 2.39
C TYR A 196 18.82 -10.39 3.33
N TRP A 197 17.89 -11.23 2.91
CA TRP A 197 16.73 -11.67 3.72
C TRP A 197 17.03 -12.86 4.64
N LYS A 198 18.32 -13.20 4.87
CA LYS A 198 18.77 -14.28 5.77
C LYS A 198 18.38 -15.69 5.33
N ILE A 199 18.33 -15.91 4.04
CA ILE A 199 18.09 -17.22 3.39
C ILE A 199 19.34 -17.58 2.56
N PRO A 200 20.43 -18.04 3.19
CA PRO A 200 21.69 -18.30 2.49
C PRO A 200 21.62 -19.61 1.68
N LEU A 201 21.62 -19.46 0.37
CA LEU A 201 21.66 -20.58 -0.56
C LEU A 201 22.81 -20.40 -1.57
N LYS A 202 23.52 -21.46 -1.93
CA LYS A 202 24.53 -21.42 -2.99
C LYS A 202 23.87 -21.13 -4.35
N THR A 203 24.53 -20.33 -5.19
CA THR A 203 24.04 -20.00 -6.55
C THR A 203 23.71 -21.25 -7.36
N ALA A 204 24.55 -22.29 -7.33
CA ALA A 204 24.30 -23.55 -8.04
C ALA A 204 22.99 -24.22 -7.61
N LYS A 205 22.65 -24.19 -6.31
CA LYS A 205 21.38 -24.72 -5.79
C LYS A 205 20.16 -23.92 -6.29
N ILE A 206 20.30 -22.61 -6.33
CA ILE A 206 19.26 -21.74 -6.86
C ILE A 206 19.08 -21.98 -8.36
N ALA A 207 20.19 -22.04 -9.11
CA ALA A 207 20.17 -22.32 -10.54
C ALA A 207 19.49 -23.66 -10.88
N GLU A 208 19.80 -24.72 -10.14
CA GLU A 208 19.14 -26.03 -10.28
C GLU A 208 17.63 -25.93 -10.05
N ALA A 209 17.22 -25.21 -8.99
CA ALA A 209 15.81 -25.09 -8.59
C ALA A 209 14.96 -24.22 -9.54
N VAL A 210 15.54 -23.18 -10.15
CA VAL A 210 14.80 -22.28 -11.07
C VAL A 210 14.92 -22.68 -12.55
N ARG A 211 15.70 -23.73 -12.84
CA ARG A 211 15.93 -24.18 -14.22
C ARG A 211 14.64 -24.58 -14.89
N ASP A 212 14.33 -23.93 -16.00
CA ASP A 212 13.23 -24.35 -16.86
C ASP A 212 13.53 -25.73 -17.48
N GLN A 213 12.65 -26.67 -17.25
CA GLN A 213 12.82 -28.04 -17.77
C GLN A 213 12.54 -28.15 -19.28
N THR A 214 11.90 -27.14 -19.87
CA THR A 214 11.59 -27.11 -21.31
C THR A 214 12.71 -26.45 -22.11
N SER A 215 13.10 -25.22 -21.75
CA SER A 215 14.10 -24.44 -22.49
C SER A 215 15.51 -24.59 -21.94
N LEU A 216 15.67 -25.22 -20.77
CA LEU A 216 16.91 -25.37 -20.00
C LEU A 216 17.52 -24.03 -19.54
N ASN A 217 16.75 -22.92 -19.63
CA ASN A 217 17.15 -21.59 -19.23
C ASN A 217 17.10 -21.42 -17.70
N PHE A 218 17.89 -20.50 -17.16
CA PHE A 218 17.90 -20.12 -15.74
C PHE A 218 17.29 -18.74 -15.49
N GLY A 219 17.00 -18.00 -16.57
CA GLY A 219 16.63 -16.59 -16.54
C GLY A 219 15.13 -16.32 -16.59
N ASP A 220 14.27 -17.34 -16.52
CA ASP A 220 12.82 -17.17 -16.56
C ASP A 220 12.36 -16.40 -15.31
N TRP A 221 11.75 -15.28 -15.54
CA TRP A 221 11.48 -14.29 -14.48
C TRP A 221 10.50 -14.83 -13.46
N THR A 222 9.43 -15.43 -13.95
CA THR A 222 8.37 -16.01 -13.13
C THR A 222 8.89 -17.16 -12.26
N PHE A 223 9.78 -18.02 -12.77
CA PHE A 223 10.29 -19.17 -12.02
C PHE A 223 11.25 -18.76 -10.92
N ASN A 224 12.09 -17.73 -11.17
CA ASN A 224 12.95 -17.16 -10.14
C ASN A 224 12.13 -16.55 -8.99
N THR A 225 11.07 -15.81 -9.32
CA THR A 225 10.19 -15.23 -8.30
C THR A 225 9.34 -16.28 -7.59
N ALA A 226 8.84 -17.29 -8.29
CA ALA A 226 8.10 -18.41 -7.68
C ALA A 226 8.97 -19.18 -6.68
N PHE A 227 10.24 -19.45 -7.03
CA PHE A 227 11.20 -20.09 -6.13
C PHE A 227 11.45 -19.23 -4.87
N ALA A 228 11.70 -17.93 -5.02
CA ALA A 228 11.87 -17.03 -3.87
C ALA A 228 10.63 -17.01 -2.96
N GLY A 229 9.43 -17.07 -3.54
CA GLY A 229 8.16 -17.12 -2.80
C GLY A 229 7.97 -18.39 -1.95
N SER A 230 8.71 -19.48 -2.22
CA SER A 230 8.67 -20.68 -1.39
C SER A 230 9.27 -20.50 0.01
N PHE A 231 10.05 -19.43 0.24
CA PHE A 231 10.68 -19.07 1.53
C PHE A 231 9.86 -18.09 2.36
N ASN A 232 8.55 -18.03 2.21
CA ASN A 232 7.65 -17.08 2.88
C ASN A 232 7.96 -15.61 2.56
N LEU A 233 8.60 -15.36 1.43
CA LEU A 233 8.74 -14.02 0.87
C LEU A 233 7.56 -13.72 -0.06
N VAL A 234 7.21 -12.47 -0.16
CA VAL A 234 6.40 -11.93 -1.24
C VAL A 234 7.33 -11.66 -2.41
N SER A 235 7.14 -12.39 -3.51
CA SER A 235 8.04 -12.35 -4.64
C SER A 235 7.28 -12.37 -5.96
N TYR A 236 7.51 -11.37 -6.82
CA TYR A 236 6.80 -11.27 -8.08
C TYR A 236 7.58 -10.46 -9.11
N VAL A 237 7.23 -10.65 -10.38
CA VAL A 237 7.71 -9.86 -11.49
C VAL A 237 6.88 -8.58 -11.59
N SER A 238 7.54 -7.45 -11.74
CA SER A 238 6.93 -6.15 -11.96
C SER A 238 7.67 -5.37 -13.04
N ARG A 239 7.07 -4.30 -13.50
CA ARG A 239 7.73 -3.25 -14.28
C ARG A 239 7.47 -1.93 -13.61
N LEU A 240 8.53 -1.26 -13.21
CA LEU A 240 8.45 0.06 -12.59
C LEU A 240 8.58 1.13 -13.69
N ASN A 241 7.83 2.20 -13.55
CA ASN A 241 7.70 3.23 -14.57
C ASN A 241 8.87 4.21 -14.61
N ASP A 242 9.57 4.36 -13.47
CA ASP A 242 10.73 5.24 -13.34
C ASP A 242 11.65 4.83 -12.17
N LEU A 243 12.80 5.49 -12.05
CA LEU A 243 13.73 5.26 -10.95
C LEU A 243 13.19 5.75 -9.60
N ALA A 244 12.21 6.65 -9.56
CA ALA A 244 11.60 7.10 -8.30
C ALA A 244 10.81 5.97 -7.62
N GLU A 245 10.26 5.02 -8.38
CA GLU A 245 9.66 3.82 -7.81
C GLU A 245 10.72 2.87 -7.21
N VAL A 246 11.89 2.75 -7.85
CA VAL A 246 13.05 2.02 -7.29
C VAL A 246 13.57 2.70 -6.02
N GLU A 247 13.67 4.02 -6.02
CA GLU A 247 14.08 4.83 -4.87
C GLU A 247 13.19 4.58 -3.64
N LYS A 248 11.88 4.43 -3.84
CA LYS A 248 10.94 4.06 -2.76
C LYS A 248 11.25 2.68 -2.17
N GLU A 249 11.58 1.68 -3.01
CA GLU A 249 11.99 0.36 -2.53
C GLU A 249 13.29 0.44 -1.70
N ILE A 250 14.29 1.15 -2.19
CA ILE A 250 15.56 1.35 -1.47
C ILE A 250 15.35 2.11 -0.14
N ALA A 251 14.51 3.15 -0.13
CA ALA A 251 14.17 3.89 1.09
C ALA A 251 13.54 2.98 2.16
N GLN A 252 12.77 1.98 1.74
CA GLN A 252 12.13 0.98 2.60
C GLN A 252 13.07 -0.21 2.95
N GLY A 253 14.33 -0.17 2.51
CA GLY A 253 15.31 -1.21 2.80
C GLY A 253 15.14 -2.47 1.93
N ARG A 254 14.54 -2.36 0.74
CA ARG A 254 14.29 -3.47 -0.17
C ARG A 254 15.18 -3.37 -1.41
N PRO A 255 16.15 -4.27 -1.58
CA PRO A 255 16.95 -4.35 -2.80
C PRO A 255 16.09 -4.84 -3.98
N VAL A 256 16.39 -4.35 -5.18
CA VAL A 256 15.61 -4.63 -6.39
C VAL A 256 16.47 -5.38 -7.41
N ILE A 257 16.02 -6.53 -7.91
CA ILE A 257 16.67 -7.19 -9.05
C ILE A 257 16.12 -6.59 -10.32
N ALA A 258 17.00 -5.99 -11.13
CA ALA A 258 16.62 -5.30 -12.36
C ALA A 258 17.18 -6.02 -13.60
N SER A 259 16.37 -6.10 -14.66
CA SER A 259 16.78 -6.60 -15.97
C SER A 259 17.26 -5.47 -16.85
N VAL A 260 18.47 -5.56 -17.40
CA VAL A 260 19.06 -4.55 -18.28
C VAL A 260 19.39 -5.14 -19.66
N SER A 261 19.38 -4.29 -20.69
CA SER A 261 19.84 -4.58 -22.04
C SER A 261 20.55 -3.35 -22.60
N PHE A 262 21.71 -3.55 -23.23
CA PHE A 262 22.48 -2.45 -23.80
C PHE A 262 23.43 -2.92 -24.90
N LYS A 263 23.74 -2.02 -25.81
CA LYS A 263 24.77 -2.18 -26.85
C LYS A 263 26.14 -1.76 -26.29
N ALA A 264 27.19 -2.07 -27.05
CA ALA A 264 28.55 -1.66 -26.67
C ALA A 264 28.65 -0.14 -26.47
N GLY A 265 29.18 0.27 -25.32
CA GLY A 265 29.34 1.69 -24.95
C GLY A 265 28.13 2.35 -24.32
N GLU A 266 26.92 1.75 -24.34
CA GLU A 266 25.70 2.37 -23.79
C GLU A 266 25.62 2.33 -22.26
N LEU A 267 26.31 1.38 -21.61
CA LEU A 267 26.41 1.33 -20.14
C LEU A 267 27.89 1.33 -19.73
N PRO A 268 28.47 2.51 -19.41
CA PRO A 268 29.86 2.64 -19.03
C PRO A 268 30.21 1.80 -17.80
N LYS A 269 31.41 1.26 -17.76
CA LYS A 269 31.93 0.42 -16.65
C LYS A 269 31.19 -0.90 -16.45
N ALA A 270 30.28 -1.32 -17.33
CA ALA A 270 29.68 -2.65 -17.24
C ALA A 270 30.75 -3.74 -17.45
N PRO A 271 30.65 -4.89 -16.72
CA PRO A 271 31.64 -5.97 -16.83
C PRO A 271 31.53 -6.73 -18.16
N ILE A 272 30.41 -6.58 -18.88
CA ILE A 272 30.17 -7.15 -20.21
C ILE A 272 29.97 -6.03 -21.23
N LYS A 273 30.43 -6.22 -22.47
CA LYS A 273 30.39 -5.17 -23.50
C LYS A 273 29.00 -4.89 -24.04
N LYS A 274 28.13 -5.90 -24.13
CA LYS A 274 26.75 -5.84 -24.62
C LYS A 274 25.92 -6.98 -24.08
N THR A 275 24.62 -6.80 -24.01
CA THR A 275 23.68 -7.87 -23.63
C THR A 275 22.28 -7.60 -24.17
N ALA A 276 21.56 -8.65 -24.57
CA ALA A 276 20.13 -8.60 -24.87
C ALA A 276 19.27 -8.76 -23.59
N GLY A 277 19.86 -9.27 -22.49
CA GLY A 277 19.21 -9.46 -21.19
C GLY A 277 20.23 -9.87 -20.14
N HIS A 278 20.30 -9.10 -19.07
CA HIS A 278 21.17 -9.35 -17.92
C HIS A 278 20.48 -8.89 -16.64
N LEU A 279 20.59 -9.66 -15.58
CA LEU A 279 20.01 -9.31 -14.28
C LEU A 279 21.12 -8.96 -13.29
N LEU A 280 20.85 -7.89 -12.54
CA LEU A 280 21.72 -7.36 -11.48
C LEU A 280 20.87 -6.84 -10.32
N VAL A 281 21.50 -6.55 -9.18
CA VAL A 281 20.81 -6.07 -7.97
C VAL A 281 21.07 -4.59 -7.76
N ILE A 282 20.04 -3.75 -7.76
CA ILE A 282 20.12 -2.36 -7.32
C ILE A 282 20.15 -2.37 -5.79
N THR A 283 21.20 -1.77 -5.22
CA THR A 283 21.43 -1.72 -3.77
C THR A 283 21.31 -0.32 -3.20
N GLY A 284 21.29 0.72 -4.03
CA GLY A 284 21.20 2.10 -3.54
C GLY A 284 21.39 3.17 -4.59
N PHE A 285 21.50 4.41 -4.10
CA PHE A 285 21.78 5.60 -4.91
C PHE A 285 22.83 6.48 -4.24
N THR A 286 23.69 7.11 -5.05
CA THR A 286 24.66 8.10 -4.60
C THR A 286 23.99 9.45 -4.34
N GLN A 287 24.73 10.41 -3.76
CA GLN A 287 24.25 11.79 -3.56
C GLN A 287 23.87 12.50 -4.88
N ASN A 288 24.49 12.11 -6.00
CA ASN A 288 24.22 12.67 -7.32
C ASN A 288 23.12 11.88 -8.07
N GLY A 289 22.55 10.84 -7.46
CA GLY A 289 21.48 10.02 -8.04
C GLY A 289 21.96 8.87 -8.93
N ASP A 290 23.26 8.64 -9.05
CA ASP A 290 23.79 7.48 -9.76
C ASP A 290 23.41 6.18 -9.04
N VAL A 291 23.24 5.11 -9.84
CA VAL A 291 22.67 3.84 -9.35
C VAL A 291 23.78 2.92 -8.84
N ILE A 292 23.73 2.57 -7.56
CA ILE A 292 24.64 1.61 -6.95
C ILE A 292 24.06 0.21 -7.16
N VAL A 293 24.87 -0.67 -7.74
CA VAL A 293 24.44 -2.05 -8.06
C VAL A 293 25.47 -3.09 -7.63
N ASN A 294 25.00 -4.32 -7.43
CA ASN A 294 25.82 -5.53 -7.47
C ASN A 294 25.58 -6.22 -8.82
N ASP A 295 26.58 -6.20 -9.69
CA ASP A 295 26.55 -6.82 -11.01
C ASP A 295 27.25 -8.18 -11.00
N PRO A 296 26.48 -9.28 -11.12
CA PRO A 296 27.04 -10.64 -11.01
C PRO A 296 27.97 -11.04 -12.15
N ALA A 297 27.95 -10.34 -13.29
CA ALA A 297 28.84 -10.62 -14.42
C ALA A 297 30.30 -10.18 -14.19
N ALA A 298 30.57 -9.50 -13.08
CA ALA A 298 31.93 -9.09 -12.70
C ALA A 298 32.85 -10.32 -12.48
N PRO A 299 34.14 -10.25 -12.84
CA PRO A 299 35.02 -11.41 -12.82
C PRO A 299 35.34 -11.94 -11.42
N ASN A 300 35.22 -11.11 -10.41
CA ASN A 300 35.50 -11.46 -9.01
C ASN A 300 34.61 -10.67 -8.05
N ILE A 301 34.55 -11.09 -6.78
CA ILE A 301 33.67 -10.52 -5.76
C ILE A 301 33.93 -9.01 -5.52
N SER A 302 35.22 -8.61 -5.51
CA SER A 302 35.57 -7.21 -5.23
C SER A 302 35.15 -6.22 -6.31
N SER A 303 34.88 -6.70 -7.51
CA SER A 303 34.44 -5.89 -8.66
C SER A 303 32.92 -5.98 -8.95
N VAL A 304 32.17 -6.73 -8.15
CA VAL A 304 30.70 -6.89 -8.31
C VAL A 304 29.97 -5.59 -8.01
N ARG A 305 30.35 -4.88 -6.93
CA ARG A 305 29.79 -3.57 -6.62
C ARG A 305 30.22 -2.54 -7.66
N ARG A 306 29.23 -1.85 -8.25
CA ARG A 306 29.42 -0.83 -9.29
C ARG A 306 28.53 0.37 -9.06
N VAL A 307 28.92 1.49 -9.66
CA VAL A 307 28.10 2.70 -9.74
C VAL A 307 27.91 3.01 -11.22
N TYR A 308 26.67 2.97 -11.66
CA TYR A 308 26.30 3.31 -13.05
C TYR A 308 25.71 4.72 -13.10
N PRO A 309 26.10 5.53 -14.08
CA PRO A 309 25.49 6.84 -14.29
C PRO A 309 23.97 6.68 -14.48
N ARG A 310 23.19 7.58 -13.86
CA ARG A 310 21.72 7.48 -13.77
C ARG A 310 21.05 7.36 -15.14
N LEU A 311 21.44 8.19 -16.09
CA LEU A 311 20.78 8.27 -17.41
C LEU A 311 21.04 7.02 -18.25
N GLU A 312 22.28 6.53 -18.27
CA GLU A 312 22.68 5.33 -19.02
C GLU A 312 22.05 4.08 -18.42
N PHE A 313 21.97 4.02 -17.07
CA PHE A 313 21.29 2.94 -16.39
C PHE A 313 19.78 2.97 -16.66
N ASP A 314 19.13 4.13 -16.58
CA ASP A 314 17.71 4.30 -16.90
C ASP A 314 17.39 3.84 -18.32
N LYS A 315 18.25 4.20 -19.29
CA LYS A 315 18.11 3.74 -20.68
C LYS A 315 18.22 2.21 -20.76
N ALA A 316 19.24 1.61 -20.17
CA ALA A 316 19.48 0.17 -20.24
C ALA A 316 18.37 -0.65 -19.57
N TRP A 317 17.77 -0.12 -18.50
CA TRP A 317 16.74 -0.77 -17.72
C TRP A 317 15.32 -0.40 -18.17
N ARG A 318 14.97 0.90 -18.09
CA ARG A 318 13.59 1.36 -18.28
C ARG A 318 13.22 1.35 -19.77
N ILE A 319 14.07 1.94 -20.62
CA ILE A 319 13.77 2.04 -22.06
C ILE A 319 13.94 0.67 -22.74
N ASN A 320 15.08 0.03 -22.54
CA ASN A 320 15.41 -1.20 -23.26
C ASN A 320 14.74 -2.47 -22.70
N LYS A 321 14.33 -2.45 -21.41
CA LYS A 321 13.67 -3.59 -20.70
C LYS A 321 12.34 -3.22 -20.06
N ARG A 322 11.78 -2.06 -20.39
CA ARG A 322 10.47 -1.59 -19.90
C ARG A 322 10.39 -1.59 -18.36
N GLY A 323 11.50 -1.29 -17.68
CA GLY A 323 11.53 -1.22 -16.22
C GLY A 323 11.34 -2.54 -15.48
N LEU A 324 11.66 -3.69 -16.11
CA LEU A 324 11.45 -5.01 -15.53
C LEU A 324 12.32 -5.23 -14.29
N VAL A 325 11.66 -5.72 -13.23
CA VAL A 325 12.25 -6.04 -11.93
C VAL A 325 11.65 -7.29 -11.31
N TYR A 326 12.41 -7.90 -10.39
CA TYR A 326 11.85 -8.77 -9.36
C TYR A 326 11.76 -7.97 -8.06
N LEU A 327 10.58 -7.95 -7.48
CA LEU A 327 10.33 -7.39 -6.15
C LEU A 327 10.21 -8.56 -5.17
N ILE A 328 11.13 -8.63 -4.21
CA ILE A 328 11.28 -9.74 -3.27
C ILE A 328 11.50 -9.19 -1.88
N SER A 329 10.56 -9.44 -0.97
CA SER A 329 10.65 -8.97 0.40
C SER A 329 9.83 -9.82 1.37
N PRO A 330 10.10 -9.77 2.68
CA PRO A 330 9.14 -10.24 3.67
C PRO A 330 7.79 -9.53 3.51
N LEU A 331 6.71 -10.17 3.99
CA LEU A 331 5.38 -9.54 4.06
C LEU A 331 5.41 -8.28 4.94
N GLN A 332 6.23 -8.31 5.98
CA GLN A 332 6.48 -7.15 6.85
C GLN A 332 7.10 -5.99 6.06
N GLY A 333 6.55 -4.78 6.26
CA GLY A 333 6.98 -3.57 5.56
C GLY A 333 6.27 -3.34 4.21
N LEU A 334 5.44 -4.28 3.73
CA LEU A 334 4.64 -4.04 2.53
C LEU A 334 3.55 -2.99 2.79
N SER A 335 3.33 -2.16 1.79
CA SER A 335 2.23 -1.21 1.76
C SER A 335 0.96 -1.87 1.23
N ALA A 336 -0.17 -1.51 1.83
CA ALA A 336 -1.50 -1.90 1.40
C ALA A 336 -2.48 -0.77 1.72
N ILE A 337 -3.76 -0.95 1.43
CA ILE A 337 -4.82 0.00 1.74
C ILE A 337 -5.99 -0.69 2.44
N ILE A 338 -6.84 0.10 3.06
CA ILE A 338 -8.14 -0.35 3.56
C ILE A 338 -9.11 -0.42 2.38
N GLY A 339 -9.65 -1.61 2.12
CA GLY A 339 -10.54 -1.87 0.99
C GLY A 339 -12.03 -1.97 1.37
N VAL A 340 -12.38 -1.65 2.61
CA VAL A 340 -13.75 -1.60 3.14
C VAL A 340 -14.09 -0.18 3.60
N PRO A 341 -15.38 0.21 3.69
CA PRO A 341 -15.77 1.56 4.12
C PRO A 341 -15.14 1.99 5.45
N VAL A 342 -15.07 1.05 6.41
CA VAL A 342 -14.48 1.24 7.74
C VAL A 342 -13.86 -0.06 8.23
N SER A 343 -12.64 0.02 8.76
CA SER A 343 -11.97 -1.08 9.46
C SER A 343 -11.63 -0.66 10.89
N ASN A 344 -11.95 -1.52 11.86
CA ASN A 344 -11.65 -1.29 13.28
C ASN A 344 -10.21 -1.69 13.60
N LEU A 345 -9.44 -0.77 14.16
CA LEU A 345 -8.08 -0.99 14.63
C LEU A 345 -8.10 -1.40 16.10
N MET A 346 -7.67 -2.61 16.40
CA MET A 346 -7.70 -3.21 17.73
C MET A 346 -6.31 -3.26 18.35
N SER A 347 -6.21 -3.22 19.67
CA SER A 347 -4.94 -3.35 20.40
C SER A 347 -4.36 -4.77 20.34
N LYS A 348 -5.21 -5.78 20.15
CA LYS A 348 -4.86 -7.20 19.98
C LYS A 348 -5.91 -7.94 19.15
N PRO A 349 -5.56 -9.08 18.54
CA PRO A 349 -6.54 -9.98 17.95
C PRO A 349 -7.59 -10.44 18.95
N VAL A 350 -8.85 -10.51 18.50
CA VAL A 350 -9.98 -11.00 19.31
C VAL A 350 -10.78 -12.04 18.50
N PRO A 351 -11.37 -13.06 19.12
CA PRO A 351 -12.13 -14.09 18.40
C PRO A 351 -13.32 -13.53 17.61
N LYS A 352 -13.97 -12.50 18.16
CA LYS A 352 -15.07 -11.75 17.54
C LYS A 352 -15.00 -10.30 18.00
N ILE A 353 -15.04 -9.37 17.08
CA ILE A 353 -15.18 -7.95 17.41
C ILE A 353 -16.57 -7.77 18.02
N LYS A 354 -16.61 -7.40 19.29
CA LYS A 354 -17.84 -6.96 19.96
C LYS A 354 -17.76 -5.45 20.05
N VAL A 355 -18.59 -4.78 19.28
CA VAL A 355 -18.61 -3.32 19.27
C VAL A 355 -19.30 -2.82 20.53
N LYS A 356 -18.54 -2.11 21.37
CA LYS A 356 -19.03 -1.43 22.58
C LYS A 356 -18.54 0.00 22.57
N LEU A 357 -19.34 0.93 23.06
CA LEU A 357 -19.03 2.37 23.06
C LEU A 357 -17.75 2.74 23.83
N ASP A 358 -17.34 1.93 24.79
CA ASP A 358 -16.18 2.14 25.66
C ASP A 358 -15.19 0.98 25.67
N ASP A 359 -15.12 0.17 24.60
CA ASP A 359 -14.19 -0.97 24.53
C ASP A 359 -12.73 -0.49 24.55
N PRO A 360 -11.95 -0.76 25.62
CA PRO A 360 -10.56 -0.34 25.72
C PRO A 360 -9.63 -1.04 24.71
N LEU A 361 -10.09 -2.13 24.07
CA LEU A 361 -9.34 -2.82 23.02
C LEU A 361 -9.45 -2.13 21.68
N HIS A 362 -10.47 -1.28 21.48
CA HIS A 362 -10.67 -0.50 20.27
C HIS A 362 -9.79 0.75 20.31
N LEU A 363 -8.88 0.89 19.34
CA LEU A 363 -7.89 1.97 19.29
C LEU A 363 -8.29 3.09 18.35
N SER A 364 -8.76 2.73 17.16
CA SER A 364 -9.12 3.68 16.11
C SER A 364 -9.98 3.01 15.02
N GLN A 365 -10.37 3.81 14.04
CA GLN A 365 -10.98 3.37 12.80
C GLN A 365 -10.19 3.89 11.61
N LEU A 366 -10.06 3.05 10.58
CA LEU A 366 -9.47 3.39 9.30
C LEU A 366 -10.57 3.46 8.24
N LEU A 367 -10.45 4.43 7.35
CA LEU A 367 -11.41 4.68 6.27
C LEU A 367 -10.95 4.02 4.97
N TYR A 368 -11.87 3.83 4.04
CA TYR A 368 -11.61 3.31 2.70
C TYR A 368 -10.47 4.07 2.03
N GLY A 369 -9.54 3.34 1.44
CA GLY A 369 -8.37 3.88 0.74
C GLY A 369 -7.22 4.36 1.65
N GLU A 370 -7.37 4.38 3.00
CA GLU A 370 -6.26 4.77 3.89
C GLU A 370 -5.08 3.81 3.75
N LYS A 371 -3.89 4.38 3.62
CA LYS A 371 -2.63 3.64 3.45
C LYS A 371 -2.15 3.05 4.77
N ILE A 372 -1.75 1.79 4.70
CA ILE A 372 -1.21 1.03 5.82
C ILE A 372 0.11 0.37 5.45
N THR A 373 0.93 0.10 6.47
CA THR A 373 2.13 -0.74 6.35
C THR A 373 1.93 -1.99 7.19
N LEU A 374 2.14 -3.16 6.63
CA LEU A 374 2.02 -4.44 7.31
C LEU A 374 3.22 -4.64 8.24
N LEU A 375 2.97 -5.08 9.48
CA LEU A 375 4.01 -5.31 10.50
C LEU A 375 4.12 -6.79 10.89
N GLU A 376 2.98 -7.48 11.04
CA GLU A 376 2.92 -8.88 11.48
C GLU A 376 1.61 -9.50 10.98
N ALA A 377 1.60 -10.79 10.69
CA ALA A 377 0.38 -11.55 10.42
C ALA A 377 0.19 -12.62 11.50
N ARG A 378 -1.06 -12.85 11.92
CA ARG A 378 -1.43 -13.88 12.89
C ARG A 378 -2.81 -14.43 12.55
N GLY A 379 -2.85 -15.57 11.89
CA GLY A 379 -4.08 -16.17 11.39
C GLY A 379 -4.81 -15.23 10.41
N SER A 380 -6.02 -14.82 10.76
CA SER A 380 -6.83 -13.86 9.99
C SER A 380 -6.63 -12.39 10.39
N TRP A 381 -5.71 -12.11 11.32
CA TRP A 381 -5.39 -10.76 11.79
C TRP A 381 -4.04 -10.28 11.26
N VAL A 382 -3.96 -8.98 11.00
CA VAL A 382 -2.73 -8.33 10.56
C VAL A 382 -2.47 -7.12 11.46
N LYS A 383 -1.29 -7.08 12.06
CA LYS A 383 -0.79 -5.88 12.73
C LYS A 383 -0.30 -4.90 11.67
N ILE A 384 -0.74 -3.67 11.76
CA ILE A 384 -0.41 -2.63 10.79
C ILE A 384 0.08 -1.34 11.48
N ALA A 385 0.72 -0.49 10.72
CA ALA A 385 0.87 0.93 11.00
C ALA A 385 -0.06 1.72 10.06
N ALA A 386 -0.96 2.51 10.62
CA ALA A 386 -1.86 3.40 9.89
C ALA A 386 -1.09 4.68 9.50
N ASN A 387 -0.65 4.78 8.24
CA ASN A 387 0.31 5.81 7.82
C ASN A 387 -0.25 7.24 7.86
N GLU A 388 -1.58 7.38 7.74
CA GLU A 388 -2.28 8.65 7.75
C GLU A 388 -2.80 9.04 9.15
N GLN A 389 -2.54 8.20 10.16
CA GLN A 389 -2.84 8.45 11.57
C GLN A 389 -1.53 8.39 12.36
N LEU A 390 -0.90 9.54 12.60
CA LEU A 390 0.37 9.60 13.29
C LEU A 390 0.23 9.36 14.79
N ASP A 391 1.26 8.75 15.36
CA ASP A 391 1.45 8.54 16.79
C ASP A 391 2.89 8.88 17.20
N PHE A 392 3.06 9.37 18.42
CA PHE A 392 4.38 9.66 18.99
C PHE A 392 4.71 8.67 20.09
N ARG A 393 5.60 7.72 19.78
CA ARG A 393 6.03 6.70 20.73
C ARG A 393 7.55 6.59 20.78
N LYS A 394 8.09 6.38 21.98
CA LYS A 394 9.54 6.17 22.20
C LYS A 394 10.41 7.27 21.56
N GLY A 395 9.91 8.52 21.59
CA GLY A 395 10.66 9.68 21.09
C GLY A 395 10.63 9.91 19.57
N HIS A 396 9.81 9.15 18.80
CA HIS A 396 9.71 9.33 17.35
C HIS A 396 8.27 9.24 16.83
N TRP A 397 8.02 9.88 15.68
CA TRP A 397 6.76 9.81 14.97
C TRP A 397 6.68 8.54 14.11
N GLN A 398 5.54 7.86 14.17
CA GLN A 398 5.26 6.67 13.37
C GLN A 398 3.77 6.59 13.03
N GLY A 399 3.40 5.68 12.10
CA GLY A 399 1.99 5.34 11.89
C GLY A 399 1.39 4.66 13.13
N TYR A 400 0.13 4.94 13.43
CA TYR A 400 -0.59 4.38 14.57
C TYR A 400 -0.71 2.86 14.44
N GLN A 401 -0.18 2.11 15.41
CA GLN A 401 -0.09 0.66 15.32
C GLN A 401 -1.25 -0.06 16.01
N GLY A 402 -1.74 -1.10 15.35
CA GLY A 402 -2.75 -2.00 15.91
C GLY A 402 -3.05 -3.15 14.97
N TRP A 403 -4.08 -3.91 15.27
CA TRP A 403 -4.50 -5.11 14.55
C TRP A 403 -5.81 -4.87 13.82
N ILE A 404 -5.87 -5.28 12.56
CA ILE A 404 -7.09 -5.27 11.73
C ILE A 404 -7.36 -6.68 11.18
N GLN A 405 -8.57 -6.92 10.70
CA GLN A 405 -8.86 -8.17 10.02
C GLN A 405 -8.30 -8.15 8.59
N ALA A 406 -7.66 -9.23 8.18
CA ALA A 406 -7.07 -9.34 6.84
C ALA A 406 -8.09 -9.19 5.69
N LYS A 407 -9.37 -9.50 5.95
CA LYS A 407 -10.46 -9.29 4.98
C LYS A 407 -10.74 -7.82 4.66
N ASP A 408 -10.21 -6.89 5.47
CA ASP A 408 -10.38 -5.44 5.28
C ASP A 408 -9.24 -4.82 4.45
N ILE A 409 -8.21 -5.62 4.11
CA ILE A 409 -7.00 -5.20 3.40
C ILE A 409 -7.17 -5.45 1.89
N SER A 410 -6.66 -4.52 1.08
CA SER A 410 -6.41 -4.71 -0.35
C SER A 410 -4.98 -4.29 -0.70
N PHE A 411 -4.35 -5.05 -1.61
CA PHE A 411 -3.05 -4.71 -2.19
C PHE A 411 -3.17 -3.91 -3.49
N ALA A 412 -4.39 -3.55 -3.87
CA ALA A 412 -4.62 -2.63 -4.97
C ALA A 412 -3.97 -1.27 -4.70
N THR A 413 -3.55 -0.58 -5.73
CA THR A 413 -2.98 0.76 -5.60
C THR A 413 -4.10 1.79 -5.46
N ASN A 414 -4.01 2.66 -4.46
CA ASN A 414 -4.93 3.78 -4.36
C ASN A 414 -4.43 4.91 -5.29
N PRO A 415 -5.24 5.37 -6.25
CA PRO A 415 -4.94 6.57 -7.03
C PRO A 415 -4.64 7.77 -6.13
N ALA A 416 -3.96 8.79 -6.67
CA ALA A 416 -3.66 10.00 -5.91
C ALA A 416 -4.97 10.78 -5.64
N PRO A 417 -5.47 10.86 -4.42
CA PRO A 417 -6.75 11.48 -4.15
C PRO A 417 -6.66 13.00 -4.35
N ASN A 418 -7.68 13.57 -4.98
CA ASN A 418 -7.84 15.02 -5.21
C ASN A 418 -9.11 15.58 -4.57
N SER A 419 -9.92 14.72 -3.95
CA SER A 419 -11.20 15.07 -3.35
C SER A 419 -11.42 14.27 -2.06
N VAL A 420 -12.30 14.75 -1.20
CA VAL A 420 -12.66 14.10 0.07
C VAL A 420 -14.17 14.15 0.28
N VAL A 421 -14.72 13.09 0.87
CA VAL A 421 -16.13 13.06 1.28
C VAL A 421 -16.34 14.06 2.42
N ARG A 422 -17.27 15.03 2.22
CA ARG A 422 -17.55 16.13 3.15
C ARG A 422 -18.84 15.98 3.95
N ILE A 423 -19.73 15.09 3.55
CA ILE A 423 -20.97 14.77 4.27
C ILE A 423 -20.75 13.56 5.19
N ARG A 424 -21.54 13.41 6.22
CA ARG A 424 -21.36 12.36 7.23
C ARG A 424 -21.24 10.97 6.61
N GLN A 425 -22.11 10.67 5.64
CA GLN A 425 -22.14 9.43 4.89
C GLN A 425 -22.43 9.74 3.42
N ALA A 426 -21.72 9.11 2.51
CA ALA A 426 -21.94 9.24 1.08
C ALA A 426 -22.03 7.85 0.43
N ILE A 427 -22.98 7.67 -0.47
CA ILE A 427 -23.14 6.42 -1.21
C ILE A 427 -22.31 6.49 -2.47
N LEU A 428 -21.38 5.57 -2.61
CA LEU A 428 -20.59 5.34 -3.80
C LEU A 428 -21.21 4.21 -4.61
N HIS A 429 -21.64 4.47 -5.83
CA HIS A 429 -22.28 3.52 -6.74
C HIS A 429 -21.25 2.90 -7.68
N ARG A 430 -21.18 1.57 -7.68
CA ARG A 430 -20.32 0.78 -8.55
C ARG A 430 -21.17 -0.27 -9.28
N GLY A 431 -21.73 0.10 -10.41
CA GLY A 431 -22.71 -0.73 -11.09
C GLY A 431 -23.91 -1.01 -10.17
N GLN A 432 -24.15 -2.28 -9.85
CA GLN A 432 -25.22 -2.68 -8.92
C GLN A 432 -24.78 -2.72 -7.45
N GLU A 433 -23.48 -2.60 -7.19
CA GLU A 433 -22.93 -2.55 -5.82
C GLU A 433 -22.87 -1.11 -5.32
N PHE A 434 -22.98 -0.92 -4.01
CA PHE A 434 -22.77 0.38 -3.37
C PHE A 434 -21.94 0.23 -2.11
N LEU A 435 -21.16 1.27 -1.82
CA LEU A 435 -20.40 1.40 -0.59
C LEU A 435 -20.87 2.67 0.14
N ASN A 436 -21.11 2.56 1.43
CA ASN A 436 -21.42 3.72 2.27
C ASN A 436 -20.14 4.28 2.87
N LEU A 437 -19.65 5.39 2.32
CA LEU A 437 -18.37 6.00 2.71
C LEU A 437 -18.56 7.05 3.79
N SER A 438 -17.62 7.09 4.73
CA SER A 438 -17.54 8.08 5.80
C SER A 438 -17.04 9.43 5.29
N VAL A 439 -17.46 10.50 5.92
CA VAL A 439 -16.76 11.79 5.90
C VAL A 439 -15.26 11.58 6.15
N GLY A 440 -14.41 12.30 5.41
CA GLY A 440 -12.97 12.16 5.46
C GLY A 440 -12.40 11.06 4.56
N THR A 441 -13.24 10.25 3.88
CA THR A 441 -12.77 9.32 2.84
C THR A 441 -12.24 10.09 1.65
N ARG A 442 -11.02 9.77 1.20
CA ARG A 442 -10.34 10.43 0.10
C ARG A 442 -10.51 9.66 -1.20
N LEU A 443 -10.87 10.35 -2.27
CA LEU A 443 -11.14 9.76 -3.59
C LEU A 443 -10.42 10.54 -4.68
N ASP A 444 -10.08 9.86 -5.77
CA ASP A 444 -9.55 10.46 -6.98
C ASP A 444 -10.69 10.73 -7.96
N LYS A 445 -11.13 11.98 -8.02
CA LYS A 445 -12.18 12.44 -8.92
C LYS A 445 -11.62 12.62 -10.33
N LEU A 446 -12.17 11.88 -11.28
CA LEU A 446 -11.78 11.92 -12.70
C LEU A 446 -12.56 12.97 -13.50
N GLY A 447 -13.81 13.22 -13.12
CA GLY A 447 -14.71 14.13 -13.83
C GLY A 447 -16.12 14.11 -13.28
N ASN A 448 -17.05 14.71 -14.02
CA ASN A 448 -18.49 14.71 -13.70
C ASN A 448 -19.30 14.00 -14.78
N ASN A 449 -20.38 13.36 -14.35
CA ASN A 449 -21.46 12.83 -15.17
C ASN A 449 -22.78 13.42 -14.64
N GLY A 450 -23.20 14.57 -15.16
CA GLY A 450 -24.34 15.32 -14.60
C GLY A 450 -24.08 15.77 -13.15
N SER A 451 -24.98 15.43 -12.24
CA SER A 451 -24.85 15.71 -10.79
C SER A 451 -23.91 14.76 -10.07
N LEU A 452 -23.44 13.70 -10.74
CA LEU A 452 -22.54 12.71 -10.17
C LEU A 452 -21.08 13.01 -10.53
N SER A 453 -20.17 12.74 -9.61
CA SER A 453 -18.72 12.71 -9.84
C SER A 453 -18.30 11.28 -10.14
N VAL A 454 -17.53 11.09 -11.20
CA VAL A 454 -16.86 9.82 -11.52
C VAL A 454 -15.54 9.79 -10.77
N VAL A 455 -15.31 8.75 -9.98
CA VAL A 455 -14.09 8.56 -9.18
C VAL A 455 -13.39 7.26 -9.54
N ALA A 456 -12.05 7.28 -9.50
CA ALA A 456 -11.24 6.07 -9.62
C ALA A 456 -11.24 5.29 -8.31
N LEU A 457 -11.33 3.96 -8.43
CA LEU A 457 -11.21 3.04 -7.29
C LEU A 457 -9.85 2.34 -7.29
N PRO A 458 -9.41 1.82 -6.13
CA PRO A 458 -8.12 1.13 -6.01
C PRO A 458 -7.94 -0.09 -6.90
N ASP A 459 -9.03 -0.71 -7.36
CA ASP A 459 -9.00 -1.86 -8.28
C ASP A 459 -9.12 -1.44 -9.76
N ASP A 460 -8.80 -0.18 -10.06
CA ASP A 460 -8.81 0.45 -11.39
C ASP A 460 -10.16 0.45 -12.10
N THR A 461 -11.23 0.22 -11.36
CA THR A 461 -12.59 0.49 -11.84
C THR A 461 -13.00 1.91 -11.48
N THR A 462 -14.11 2.36 -12.04
CA THR A 462 -14.73 3.63 -11.70
C THR A 462 -16.02 3.41 -10.93
N ALA A 463 -16.39 4.43 -10.17
CA ALA A 463 -17.66 4.50 -9.45
C ALA A 463 -18.20 5.92 -9.51
N GLU A 464 -19.47 6.08 -9.18
CA GLU A 464 -20.15 7.37 -9.18
C GLU A 464 -20.60 7.73 -7.76
N ILE A 465 -20.47 9.00 -7.42
CA ILE A 465 -20.88 9.57 -6.13
C ILE A 465 -21.50 10.95 -6.38
N ASP A 466 -22.47 11.36 -5.56
CA ASP A 466 -23.03 12.70 -5.64
C ASP A 466 -21.93 13.76 -5.54
N SER A 467 -21.88 14.68 -6.51
CA SER A 467 -20.85 15.71 -6.58
C SER A 467 -20.89 16.66 -5.36
N SER A 468 -22.06 16.88 -4.76
CA SER A 468 -22.22 17.69 -3.56
C SER A 468 -21.62 17.05 -2.30
N ALA A 469 -21.42 15.72 -2.34
CA ALA A 469 -20.78 14.98 -1.26
C ALA A 469 -19.26 15.13 -1.23
N LEU A 470 -18.66 15.70 -2.28
CA LEU A 470 -17.21 15.86 -2.40
C LEU A 470 -16.77 17.30 -2.14
N TYR A 471 -15.61 17.41 -1.52
CA TYR A 471 -14.88 18.67 -1.30
C TYR A 471 -13.49 18.51 -1.91
N PRO A 472 -13.03 19.44 -2.75
CA PRO A 472 -11.71 19.35 -3.35
C PRO A 472 -10.61 19.58 -2.30
N PHE A 473 -9.45 18.96 -2.48
CA PHE A 473 -8.29 19.29 -1.65
C PHE A 473 -7.80 20.69 -1.99
N TYR A 474 -7.80 21.56 -0.99
CA TYR A 474 -7.17 22.86 -1.12
C TYR A 474 -5.72 22.80 -0.65
N HIS A 475 -4.85 23.45 -1.41
CA HIS A 475 -3.43 23.59 -1.04
C HIS A 475 -3.19 24.81 -0.12
N SER A 476 -4.19 25.67 0.07
CA SER A 476 -4.13 26.85 0.95
C SER A 476 -5.14 26.72 2.10
N ILE A 477 -4.71 27.09 3.29
CA ILE A 477 -5.57 27.16 4.48
C ILE A 477 -6.10 28.59 4.58
N ASP A 478 -7.40 28.76 4.44
CA ASP A 478 -8.12 30.04 4.43
C ASP A 478 -9.36 30.03 5.36
N ALA A 479 -10.16 31.07 5.29
CA ALA A 479 -11.40 31.19 6.06
C ALA A 479 -12.41 30.07 5.71
N GLN A 480 -12.46 29.64 4.43
CA GLN A 480 -13.35 28.58 3.99
C GLN A 480 -12.93 27.22 4.58
N SER A 481 -11.62 26.93 4.64
CA SER A 481 -11.10 25.73 5.32
C SER A 481 -11.48 25.71 6.79
N ARG A 482 -11.42 26.84 7.49
CA ARG A 482 -11.83 26.96 8.91
C ARG A 482 -13.33 26.73 9.09
N ALA A 483 -14.15 27.28 8.20
CA ALA A 483 -15.60 27.04 8.20
C ALA A 483 -15.93 25.57 7.94
N GLU A 484 -15.19 24.90 7.05
CA GLU A 484 -15.39 23.48 6.72
C GLU A 484 -15.05 22.55 7.91
N ILE A 485 -14.05 22.89 8.74
CA ILE A 485 -13.75 22.20 10.01
C ILE A 485 -14.97 22.22 10.93
N ILE A 486 -15.56 23.41 11.13
CA ILE A 486 -16.73 23.56 12.01
C ILE A 486 -17.93 22.80 11.43
N ARG A 487 -18.22 22.99 10.14
CA ARG A 487 -19.29 22.28 9.46
C ARG A 487 -19.16 20.76 9.61
N THR A 488 -17.93 20.24 9.47
CA THR A 488 -17.68 18.81 9.63
C THR A 488 -17.91 18.34 11.06
N ALA A 489 -17.48 19.10 12.06
CA ALA A 489 -17.74 18.78 13.46
C ALA A 489 -19.25 18.79 13.79
N GLU A 490 -20.00 19.72 13.22
CA GLU A 490 -21.45 19.86 13.38
C GLU A 490 -22.24 18.64 12.84
N LEU A 491 -21.71 17.94 11.84
CA LEU A 491 -22.33 16.71 11.33
C LEU A 491 -22.51 15.63 12.41
N PHE A 492 -21.73 15.71 13.50
CA PHE A 492 -21.73 14.75 14.59
C PHE A 492 -22.51 15.20 15.84
N LEU A 493 -23.05 16.40 15.88
CA LEU A 493 -23.81 16.88 17.04
C LEU A 493 -24.92 15.90 17.42
N GLY A 494 -25.02 15.58 18.71
CA GLY A 494 -25.96 14.60 19.25
C GLY A 494 -25.57 13.14 19.04
N THR A 495 -24.52 12.83 18.28
CA THR A 495 -24.06 11.43 18.13
C THR A 495 -23.32 10.96 19.38
N SER A 496 -23.30 9.63 19.59
CA SER A 496 -22.68 9.03 20.77
C SER A 496 -21.18 9.27 20.85
N TYR A 497 -20.67 9.41 22.07
CA TYR A 497 -19.23 9.22 22.31
C TYR A 497 -18.88 7.77 22.08
N TYR A 498 -17.91 7.50 21.22
CA TYR A 498 -17.45 6.14 20.91
C TYR A 498 -15.93 6.09 21.03
N TRP A 499 -15.41 5.40 22.03
CA TRP A 499 -13.97 5.25 22.24
C TRP A 499 -13.29 4.62 21.01
N GLY A 500 -12.26 5.26 20.49
CA GLY A 500 -11.61 4.87 19.24
C GLY A 500 -12.39 5.24 17.97
N GLY A 501 -13.60 5.79 18.09
CA GLY A 501 -14.45 6.15 16.95
C GLY A 501 -13.84 7.28 16.10
N ARG A 502 -13.76 7.05 14.80
CA ARG A 502 -13.25 7.99 13.79
C ARG A 502 -13.94 7.73 12.44
N SER A 503 -15.26 7.61 12.45
CA SER A 503 -16.03 7.37 11.21
C SER A 503 -17.46 7.88 11.33
N GLY A 504 -18.00 8.40 10.23
CA GLY A 504 -19.42 8.71 10.07
C GLY A 504 -20.27 7.49 9.70
N VAL A 505 -19.64 6.35 9.46
CA VAL A 505 -20.29 5.07 9.12
C VAL A 505 -19.93 4.03 10.18
N GLN A 506 -20.95 3.33 10.71
CA GLN A 506 -20.76 2.25 11.67
C GLN A 506 -21.65 1.08 11.26
N PRO A 507 -21.09 -0.10 10.91
CA PRO A 507 -21.90 -1.23 10.44
C PRO A 507 -22.82 -1.79 11.52
N ASP A 508 -22.42 -1.75 12.80
CA ASP A 508 -23.07 -2.51 13.89
C ASP A 508 -23.53 -1.65 15.08
N LEU A 509 -23.38 -0.31 15.02
CA LEU A 509 -23.72 0.62 16.11
C LEU A 509 -24.28 1.94 15.61
N SER A 510 -24.88 2.67 16.56
CA SER A 510 -25.13 4.10 16.37
C SER A 510 -23.84 4.85 16.08
N ILE A 511 -23.88 5.81 15.17
CA ILE A 511 -22.73 6.62 14.78
C ILE A 511 -22.15 7.30 16.00
N GLY A 512 -20.82 7.23 16.15
CA GLY A 512 -20.12 7.85 17.26
C GLY A 512 -18.65 8.08 16.96
N VAL A 513 -18.09 9.06 17.65
CA VAL A 513 -16.67 9.45 17.55
C VAL A 513 -16.11 9.76 18.95
N ASP A 514 -14.81 9.56 19.15
CA ASP A 514 -14.15 10.13 20.34
C ASP A 514 -13.67 11.57 20.09
N CYS A 515 -13.14 12.22 21.11
CA CYS A 515 -12.74 13.63 21.02
C CYS A 515 -11.68 13.87 19.94
N SER A 516 -10.63 13.07 19.90
CA SER A 516 -9.53 13.20 18.92
C SER A 516 -9.91 12.66 17.54
N GLY A 517 -10.83 11.69 17.46
CA GLY A 517 -11.40 11.19 16.20
C GLY A 517 -12.29 12.23 15.50
N LEU A 518 -13.13 12.94 16.25
CA LEU A 518 -13.90 14.07 15.73
C LEU A 518 -12.99 15.14 15.12
N VAL A 519 -11.97 15.56 15.89
CA VAL A 519 -10.99 16.55 15.43
C VAL A 519 -10.23 16.04 14.20
N SER A 520 -9.78 14.79 14.22
CA SER A 520 -9.09 14.17 13.08
C SER A 520 -9.93 14.20 11.80
N LEU A 521 -11.22 13.86 11.86
CA LEU A 521 -12.12 13.91 10.71
C LEU A 521 -12.32 15.33 10.19
N ALA A 522 -12.52 16.28 11.09
CA ALA A 522 -12.74 17.69 10.73
C ALA A 522 -11.53 18.28 9.97
N TYR A 523 -10.32 17.99 10.42
CA TYR A 523 -9.10 18.43 9.73
C TYR A 523 -8.82 17.63 8.44
N ARG A 524 -9.16 16.34 8.42
CA ARG A 524 -8.95 15.49 7.24
C ARG A 524 -9.77 15.98 6.04
N VAL A 525 -10.96 16.53 6.23
CA VAL A 525 -11.80 17.08 5.15
C VAL A 525 -11.10 18.24 4.44
N ILE A 526 -10.29 19.02 5.12
CA ILE A 526 -9.50 20.10 4.51
C ILE A 526 -8.10 19.65 4.05
N GLY A 527 -7.85 18.32 3.98
CA GLY A 527 -6.57 17.76 3.52
C GLY A 527 -5.46 17.69 4.57
N VAL A 528 -5.72 18.07 5.82
CA VAL A 528 -4.71 18.09 6.90
C VAL A 528 -4.81 16.82 7.75
N ASP A 529 -3.77 15.98 7.72
CA ASP A 529 -3.66 14.83 8.61
C ASP A 529 -2.99 15.22 9.93
N ILE A 530 -3.72 15.04 11.02
CA ILE A 530 -3.24 15.28 12.38
C ILE A 530 -3.08 13.96 13.14
N PRO A 531 -2.27 13.90 14.20
CA PRO A 531 -2.10 12.67 14.98
C PRO A 531 -3.43 12.13 15.53
N ARG A 532 -3.46 10.81 15.80
CA ARG A 532 -4.69 10.13 16.24
C ARG A 532 -5.12 10.54 17.66
N ASP A 533 -4.20 10.56 18.60
CA ASP A 533 -4.50 10.79 20.01
C ASP A 533 -4.34 12.26 20.41
N SER A 534 -5.18 12.74 21.33
CA SER A 534 -5.17 14.13 21.80
C SER A 534 -3.81 14.58 22.35
N PHE A 535 -3.06 13.70 23.00
CA PHE A 535 -1.70 13.99 23.46
C PHE A 535 -0.76 14.28 22.28
N ALA A 536 -0.76 13.41 21.27
CA ALA A 536 0.07 13.57 20.08
C ALA A 536 -0.40 14.78 19.23
N GLN A 537 -1.72 15.05 19.19
CA GLN A 537 -2.27 16.27 18.58
C GLN A 537 -1.73 17.53 19.25
N LYS A 538 -1.76 17.61 20.58
CA LYS A 538 -1.17 18.76 21.30
C LYS A 538 0.33 18.89 21.05
N LEU A 539 1.05 17.78 21.08
CA LEU A 539 2.51 17.76 20.91
C LEU A 539 2.95 18.31 19.54
N LYS A 540 2.18 18.04 18.49
CA LYS A 540 2.49 18.47 17.11
C LYS A 540 1.87 19.80 16.73
N SER A 541 0.91 20.32 17.50
CA SER A 541 0.27 21.62 17.23
C SER A 541 1.19 22.78 17.62
N ARG A 542 1.10 23.90 16.88
CA ARG A 542 1.73 25.15 17.26
C ARG A 542 0.98 25.75 18.48
N PRO A 543 1.64 26.05 19.59
CA PRO A 543 1.00 26.68 20.75
C PRO A 543 0.45 28.05 20.41
N LEU A 544 -0.71 28.41 21.00
CA LEU A 544 -1.36 29.72 20.87
C LEU A 544 -1.62 30.33 22.23
N LYS A 545 -1.63 31.65 22.30
CA LYS A 545 -2.27 32.40 23.40
C LYS A 545 -3.79 32.43 23.18
N ASN A 546 -4.59 32.64 24.22
CA ASN A 546 -6.04 32.79 24.12
C ASN A 546 -6.45 33.88 23.10
N THR A 547 -5.73 35.01 23.08
CA THR A 547 -5.96 36.17 22.18
C THR A 547 -5.65 35.86 20.70
N GLN A 548 -4.95 34.76 20.40
CA GLN A 548 -4.58 34.32 19.05
C GLN A 548 -5.54 33.27 18.48
N MET A 549 -6.47 32.79 19.30
CA MET A 549 -7.40 31.74 18.92
C MET A 549 -8.34 32.21 17.80
N LYS A 550 -8.43 31.39 16.75
CA LYS A 550 -9.36 31.57 15.62
C LYS A 550 -10.22 30.32 15.46
N THR A 551 -11.40 30.48 14.90
CA THR A 551 -12.31 29.37 14.57
C THR A 551 -11.57 28.20 13.91
N GLY A 552 -11.82 26.99 14.40
CA GLY A 552 -11.15 25.78 13.93
C GLY A 552 -9.87 25.41 14.68
N ASP A 553 -9.30 26.31 15.52
CA ASP A 553 -8.15 25.98 16.37
C ASP A 553 -8.56 25.03 17.52
N LEU A 554 -7.58 24.43 18.18
CA LEU A 554 -7.80 23.35 19.13
C LEU A 554 -7.58 23.79 20.59
N ILE A 555 -8.40 23.24 21.46
CA ILE A 555 -8.33 23.39 22.91
C ILE A 555 -8.02 22.02 23.50
N PHE A 556 -7.00 21.93 24.36
CA PHE A 556 -6.56 20.67 24.98
C PHE A 556 -6.67 20.75 26.49
N LEU A 557 -7.08 19.64 27.11
CA LEU A 557 -7.14 19.53 28.57
C LEU A 557 -6.26 18.38 29.06
N SER A 558 -5.55 18.63 30.15
CA SER A 558 -4.80 17.59 30.85
C SER A 558 -5.72 16.52 31.46
N ASP A 559 -5.17 15.36 31.75
CA ASP A 559 -5.85 14.33 32.52
C ASP A 559 -6.05 14.83 33.96
N PRO A 560 -7.24 14.67 34.57
CA PRO A 560 -7.48 15.10 35.94
C PRO A 560 -6.61 14.41 37.00
N GLN A 561 -6.20 13.16 36.74
CA GLN A 561 -5.37 12.34 37.63
C GLN A 561 -3.88 12.49 37.32
N ASN A 562 -3.54 12.75 36.04
CA ASN A 562 -2.16 12.94 35.59
C ASN A 562 -2.05 14.24 34.76
N GLN A 563 -1.81 15.35 35.42
CA GLN A 563 -1.78 16.68 34.81
C GLN A 563 -0.69 16.88 33.73
N LYS A 564 0.30 16.00 33.66
CA LYS A 564 1.30 16.00 32.57
C LYS A 564 0.79 15.35 31.27
N ARG A 565 -0.30 14.61 31.33
CA ARG A 565 -0.90 13.90 30.19
C ARG A 565 -2.09 14.68 29.64
N ILE A 566 -2.15 14.91 28.33
CA ILE A 566 -3.36 15.40 27.66
C ILE A 566 -4.30 14.21 27.44
N SER A 567 -5.57 14.39 27.79
CA SER A 567 -6.61 13.36 27.67
C SER A 567 -7.89 13.81 26.96
N HIS A 568 -7.94 15.08 26.52
CA HIS A 568 -9.10 15.62 25.84
C HIS A 568 -8.73 16.73 24.87
N VAL A 569 -9.50 16.85 23.77
CA VAL A 569 -9.36 17.88 22.75
C VAL A 569 -10.73 18.34 22.27
N MET A 570 -10.85 19.63 21.92
CA MET A 570 -12.06 20.30 21.47
C MET A 570 -11.73 21.24 20.31
N ILE A 571 -12.73 21.57 19.48
CA ILE A 571 -12.61 22.50 18.35
C ILE A 571 -13.23 23.83 18.73
N TYR A 572 -12.45 24.91 18.70
CA TYR A 572 -12.90 26.26 18.96
C TYR A 572 -13.81 26.77 17.82
N THR A 573 -14.98 27.30 18.15
CA THR A 573 -15.99 27.81 17.19
C THR A 573 -16.04 29.31 17.05
N GLY A 574 -15.23 30.02 17.83
CA GLY A 574 -15.28 31.50 17.93
C GLY A 574 -16.04 31.98 19.19
N GLY A 575 -15.78 33.21 19.57
CA GLY A 575 -16.39 33.80 20.78
C GLY A 575 -16.04 33.07 22.07
N ASP A 576 -17.03 32.53 22.75
CA ASP A 576 -16.87 31.70 23.95
C ASP A 576 -17.16 30.20 23.70
N GLY A 577 -17.32 29.78 22.42
CA GLY A 577 -17.87 28.48 22.05
C GLY A 577 -16.83 27.48 21.57
N PHE A 578 -17.13 26.18 21.75
CA PHE A 578 -16.40 25.06 21.16
C PHE A 578 -17.31 23.84 20.95
N ILE A 579 -16.88 22.94 20.07
CA ILE A 579 -17.52 21.62 19.85
C ILE A 579 -16.59 20.52 20.36
N GLU A 580 -17.16 19.54 21.03
CA GLU A 580 -16.44 18.41 21.58
C GLU A 580 -17.23 17.09 21.54
N SER A 581 -16.54 15.97 21.43
CA SER A 581 -17.08 14.66 21.79
C SER A 581 -16.66 14.36 23.23
N ARG A 582 -17.61 14.34 24.14
CA ARG A 582 -17.33 14.28 25.58
C ARG A 582 -17.80 12.98 26.20
N LYS A 583 -16.85 12.23 26.81
CA LYS A 583 -17.14 10.95 27.47
C LYS A 583 -18.13 11.08 28.63
N SER A 584 -18.02 12.15 29.45
CA SER A 584 -18.89 12.34 30.62
C SER A 584 -20.36 12.63 30.26
N SER A 585 -20.62 13.22 29.09
CA SER A 585 -21.99 13.44 28.57
C SER A 585 -22.44 12.33 27.63
N GLY A 586 -21.52 11.44 27.19
CA GLY A 586 -21.78 10.36 26.26
C GLY A 586 -22.04 10.78 24.83
N GLN A 587 -21.80 12.04 24.44
CA GLN A 587 -22.16 12.55 23.11
C GLN A 587 -21.28 13.70 22.61
N VAL A 588 -21.42 14.00 21.33
CA VAL A 588 -20.88 15.20 20.69
C VAL A 588 -21.81 16.38 20.95
N MET A 589 -21.27 17.50 21.42
CA MET A 589 -22.07 18.65 21.80
C MET A 589 -21.33 19.99 21.62
N ARG A 590 -22.09 21.07 21.60
CA ARG A 590 -21.57 22.43 21.77
C ARG A 590 -21.45 22.72 23.27
N SER A 591 -20.43 23.46 23.64
CA SER A 591 -20.19 23.95 24.99
C SER A 591 -19.57 25.34 24.94
N SER A 592 -19.59 26.05 26.07
CA SER A 592 -18.89 27.33 26.21
C SER A 592 -17.83 27.26 27.30
N PHE A 593 -16.84 28.15 27.23
CA PHE A 593 -15.81 28.27 28.28
C PHE A 593 -16.43 28.64 29.60
N LYS A 594 -17.37 29.57 29.59
CA LYS A 594 -18.08 30.06 30.80
C LYS A 594 -18.86 28.93 31.47
N GLU A 595 -19.64 28.15 30.71
CA GLU A 595 -20.40 27.02 31.27
C GLU A 595 -19.48 25.91 31.79
N ARG A 596 -18.40 25.63 31.10
CA ARG A 596 -17.54 24.50 31.44
C ARG A 596 -16.48 24.81 32.46
N PHE A 597 -15.92 26.03 32.45
CA PHE A 597 -14.79 26.43 33.31
C PHE A 597 -15.08 27.59 34.27
N GLY A 598 -16.25 28.21 34.16
CA GLY A 598 -16.66 29.32 35.00
C GLY A 598 -16.20 30.72 34.52
N TYR A 599 -15.35 30.77 33.48
CA TYR A 599 -14.75 31.99 32.94
C TYR A 599 -14.81 31.99 31.42
N PRO A 600 -14.94 33.17 30.75
CA PRO A 600 -14.84 33.22 29.28
C PRO A 600 -13.39 33.00 28.82
N LEU A 601 -13.21 32.65 27.53
CA LEU A 601 -11.87 32.42 26.96
C LEU A 601 -10.90 33.58 27.22
N SER A 602 -11.37 34.82 27.18
CA SER A 602 -10.53 36.01 27.37
C SER A 602 -9.81 36.06 28.72
N GLU A 603 -10.34 35.38 29.72
CA GLU A 603 -9.79 35.32 31.08
C GLU A 603 -8.92 34.08 31.36
N ILE A 604 -8.77 33.18 30.39
CA ILE A 604 -8.04 31.91 30.56
C ILE A 604 -6.73 31.93 29.77
N ASN A 605 -5.61 31.73 30.45
CA ASN A 605 -4.29 31.74 29.81
C ASN A 605 -3.85 30.30 29.40
N TYR A 606 -2.93 30.23 28.43
CA TYR A 606 -2.29 28.99 28.03
C TYR A 606 -1.53 28.36 29.22
N GLY A 607 -1.81 27.08 29.49
CA GLY A 607 -1.18 26.34 30.60
C GLY A 607 -1.77 26.66 31.97
N GLU A 608 -2.89 27.38 32.05
CA GLU A 608 -3.56 27.71 33.29
C GLU A 608 -4.32 26.52 33.89
N LYS A 609 -4.46 26.51 35.20
CA LYS A 609 -5.19 25.47 35.93
C LYS A 609 -6.66 25.92 36.11
N VAL A 610 -7.55 25.27 35.36
CA VAL A 610 -9.00 25.54 35.38
C VAL A 610 -9.78 24.48 36.14
N THR A 611 -10.98 24.81 36.60
CA THR A 611 -11.95 23.87 37.17
C THR A 611 -12.89 23.42 36.06
N ASP A 612 -12.90 22.12 35.80
CA ASP A 612 -13.78 21.48 34.78
C ASP A 612 -15.08 21.03 35.46
N TYR A 613 -16.17 21.77 35.24
CA TYR A 613 -17.51 21.54 35.79
C TYR A 613 -18.31 20.45 35.01
N SER A 614 -17.72 19.84 33.97
CA SER A 614 -18.37 18.77 33.20
C SER A 614 -18.50 17.43 33.94
N TYR A 615 -18.01 17.37 35.16
CA TYR A 615 -18.12 16.20 36.04
C TYR A 615 -19.04 16.48 37.22
N PRO A 616 -19.77 15.48 37.75
CA PRO A 616 -20.59 15.65 38.95
C PRO A 616 -19.81 16.22 40.16
N LYS A 617 -18.53 15.83 40.27
CA LYS A 617 -17.53 16.45 41.17
C LYS A 617 -16.52 17.18 40.28
N PRO A 618 -16.50 18.54 40.29
CA PRO A 618 -15.59 19.32 39.45
C PRO A 618 -14.13 18.90 39.63
N LYS A 619 -13.38 18.89 38.51
CA LYS A 619 -11.98 18.43 38.47
C LYS A 619 -11.05 19.56 38.08
N LYS A 620 -9.84 19.59 38.63
CA LYS A 620 -8.80 20.54 38.25
C LYS A 620 -8.01 19.96 37.06
N ARG A 621 -7.82 20.77 36.01
CA ARG A 621 -7.11 20.41 34.78
C ARG A 621 -6.29 21.59 34.29
N PHE A 622 -5.22 21.32 33.52
CA PHE A 622 -4.53 22.35 32.76
C PHE A 622 -5.14 22.48 31.37
N ILE A 623 -5.31 23.69 30.89
CA ILE A 623 -5.83 24.02 29.57
C ILE A 623 -4.74 24.56 28.66
N TYR A 624 -4.76 24.14 27.37
CA TYR A 624 -3.79 24.55 26.37
C TYR A 624 -4.50 24.83 25.04
N PHE A 625 -3.93 25.72 24.23
CA PHE A 625 -4.44 26.08 22.92
C PHE A 625 -3.41 25.78 21.83
N GLY A 626 -3.85 25.37 20.64
CA GLY A 626 -2.94 25.07 19.55
C GLY A 626 -3.60 25.10 18.18
N SER A 627 -2.79 25.25 17.14
CA SER A 627 -3.24 25.31 15.76
C SER A 627 -2.40 24.44 14.83
N TYR A 628 -3.05 23.93 13.77
CA TYR A 628 -2.43 23.31 12.59
C TYR A 628 -2.65 24.17 11.33
N LEU A 629 -3.30 25.33 11.46
CA LEU A 629 -3.91 26.10 10.37
C LEU A 629 -3.11 27.32 9.93
N GLU A 630 -1.94 27.56 10.50
CA GLU A 630 -1.03 28.61 10.04
C GLU A 630 0.29 27.97 9.65
N LYS A 631 0.78 28.29 8.44
CA LYS A 631 2.15 27.94 8.06
C LYS A 631 3.11 28.74 8.94
N GLU A 632 4.09 28.08 9.56
CA GLU A 632 5.28 28.81 10.01
C GLU A 632 5.89 29.54 8.80
N PRO A 633 6.34 30.78 8.96
CA PRO A 633 7.28 31.34 7.99
C PRO A 633 8.51 30.44 8.02
N HIS A 634 8.75 29.78 6.91
CA HIS A 634 9.85 28.89 6.55
C HIS A 634 11.05 28.91 7.55
N LEU A 635 11.19 27.85 8.35
CA LEU A 635 12.49 27.30 8.70
C LEU A 635 12.85 26.31 7.57
N ASN A 636 13.71 26.78 6.66
CA ASN A 636 14.35 26.00 5.61
C ASN A 636 15.15 24.81 6.16
#